data_1002f19dcdd22328303cce307b5a0448
#
_entry.id   1002f19dcdd22328303cce307b5a0448
#
_cell.length_a   1.000
_cell.length_b   1.000
_cell.length_c   1.000
_cell.angle_alpha   90.00
_cell.angle_beta   90.00
_cell.angle_gamma   90.00
#
_symmetry.space_group_name_H-M   'P 1'
#
loop_
_entity.id
_entity.type
_entity.pdbx_description
1 polymer ?
#
loop_
_entity_poly.entity_id
_entity_poly.type
_entity_poly.pdbx_seq_one_letter_code
_entity_poly.pdbx_strand_id
1 'polypeptide(L)'
;MRHDDRPGATGRLLLSWAGGGLATLALVTAAVLPGAVASGAIAASGATAASEATALPAAPVGAVSAWTSGSRASFTFASFHAEYELARAEDGASTLRAVETLVADFPETDENHGIERAIPRSYARVDLALRIVSVTDAAGRALEYTTYEDDYDDGYLVVRIGDADSYVHGRMSYVIGYTMRDVVRTFGDTDVDEFYWDINGTGTAQPYGRVSAELRLSPELRGTPTGAGTCYVGGYGDTTTCPIQIDGDGASVDVAEVDAYETVTWAIAFPRGTFRTPPLPSDSWIVRVVPWVLVAIALACAAIVAWLRLRVFRDEPGRGIVVPQYAGYPELGVMEAAVLLGREPRGLPAQFVQLVVTRAVRLVDRGKDHRAKARYRLELVDASGLDRDDAIAVATLFRGTRTGRGIELDTENRSLGDRIAALRSKVRLGVAERYRMRRTSPWTRIVRVALFLNGVAAIVVAFWAADADAGSALLVAQLVGVIAVGLIVFGFAGSPEVLTREGALAREHLDGIRDYLELAEADRIRVLQSAEGAERTPVDTGDADAVVRLHERLLPYAILFGIEESWQRELGTMYATTPSELAPTFAGVDFARFAAGYTAANFATTPPPTASSSSSSGSSSWSGSSGSSFSGGSSGGGFAGGGGGGGGAGGW
;
A
#
# COMPACT_ATOMS: atom_id res chain seq x y z
N MET A 1 11.08 -42.77 -34.21
CA MET A 1 10.35 -42.74 -32.96
C MET A 1 11.06 -41.74 -32.03
N ARG A 2 10.62 -40.48 -32.01
CA ARG A 2 11.03 -39.46 -31.05
C ARG A 2 9.71 -38.98 -30.41
N HIS A 3 9.58 -39.21 -29.11
CA HIS A 3 8.49 -38.70 -28.32
C HIS A 3 8.66 -37.18 -28.17
N ASP A 4 7.68 -36.43 -28.64
CA ASP A 4 7.58 -34.98 -28.50
C ASP A 4 6.55 -34.74 -27.37
N ASP A 5 7.06 -34.52 -26.14
CA ASP A 5 6.27 -34.18 -24.98
C ASP A 5 5.82 -32.72 -25.08
N ARG A 6 4.64 -32.46 -25.59
CA ARG A 6 3.96 -31.17 -25.50
C ARG A 6 3.14 -31.13 -24.21
N PRO A 7 3.37 -30.21 -23.29
CA PRO A 7 2.53 -30.04 -22.10
C PRO A 7 1.14 -29.50 -22.53
N GLY A 8 0.09 -30.20 -22.10
CA GLY A 8 -1.30 -29.91 -22.43
C GLY A 8 -1.74 -28.48 -22.09
N ALA A 9 -2.67 -27.95 -22.88
CA ALA A 9 -3.19 -26.58 -22.87
C ALA A 9 -3.76 -26.08 -21.52
N THR A 10 -4.02 -26.97 -20.57
CA THR A 10 -4.47 -26.64 -19.20
C THR A 10 -3.42 -25.95 -18.34
N GLY A 11 -2.12 -26.08 -18.67
CA GLY A 11 -1.03 -25.39 -17.95
C GLY A 11 -0.91 -23.89 -18.27
N ARG A 12 -1.35 -23.46 -19.46
CA ARG A 12 -1.16 -22.07 -19.92
C ARG A 12 -2.15 -21.07 -19.31
N LEU A 13 -3.38 -21.46 -19.00
CA LEU A 13 -4.37 -20.57 -18.38
C LEU A 13 -4.15 -20.37 -16.88
N LEU A 14 -3.62 -21.36 -16.18
CA LEU A 14 -3.21 -21.25 -14.76
C LEU A 14 -1.93 -20.41 -14.59
N LEU A 15 -1.02 -20.43 -15.58
CA LEU A 15 0.20 -19.61 -15.55
C LEU A 15 -0.07 -18.12 -15.76
N SER A 16 -1.11 -17.71 -16.48
CA SER A 16 -1.43 -16.30 -16.68
C SER A 16 -2.00 -15.62 -15.44
N TRP A 17 -2.68 -16.36 -14.56
CA TRP A 17 -3.21 -15.85 -13.27
C TRP A 17 -2.21 -16.02 -12.12
N ALA A 18 -1.43 -17.11 -12.13
CA ALA A 18 -0.36 -17.31 -11.15
C ALA A 18 0.85 -16.39 -11.42
N GLY A 19 1.12 -16.08 -12.69
CA GLY A 19 2.22 -15.18 -13.09
C GLY A 19 2.01 -13.73 -12.64
N GLY A 20 0.77 -13.22 -12.67
CA GLY A 20 0.46 -11.87 -12.17
C GLY A 20 0.60 -11.75 -10.65
N GLY A 21 0.17 -12.76 -9.89
CA GLY A 21 0.27 -12.79 -8.44
C GLY A 21 1.70 -13.03 -7.91
N LEU A 22 2.47 -13.85 -8.60
CA LEU A 22 3.87 -14.11 -8.24
C LEU A 22 4.83 -12.98 -8.66
N ALA A 23 4.53 -12.28 -9.75
CA ALA A 23 5.30 -11.11 -10.17
C ALA A 23 5.09 -9.91 -9.24
N THR A 24 3.89 -9.69 -8.73
CA THR A 24 3.62 -8.68 -7.68
C THR A 24 4.23 -9.07 -6.34
N LEU A 25 4.26 -10.36 -5.99
CA LEU A 25 4.92 -10.84 -4.78
C LEU A 25 6.45 -10.68 -4.87
N ALA A 26 7.05 -10.94 -6.04
CA ALA A 26 8.48 -10.76 -6.29
C ALA A 26 8.90 -9.29 -6.28
N LEU A 27 8.05 -8.36 -6.76
CA LEU A 27 8.32 -6.92 -6.72
C LEU A 27 8.26 -6.35 -5.31
N VAL A 28 7.36 -6.83 -4.46
CA VAL A 28 7.27 -6.38 -3.06
C VAL A 28 8.39 -6.99 -2.22
N THR A 29 8.84 -8.22 -2.50
CA THR A 29 9.98 -8.84 -1.80
C THR A 29 11.34 -8.26 -2.22
N ALA A 30 11.50 -7.82 -3.48
CA ALA A 30 12.72 -7.14 -3.94
C ALA A 30 12.93 -5.75 -3.31
N ALA A 31 11.84 -5.09 -2.89
CA ALA A 31 11.91 -3.79 -2.20
C ALA A 31 12.28 -3.91 -0.71
N VAL A 32 12.27 -5.12 -0.12
CA VAL A 32 12.45 -5.35 1.33
C VAL A 32 13.79 -6.03 1.67
N LEU A 33 14.57 -6.49 0.68
CA LEU A 33 15.88 -7.09 0.94
C LEU A 33 16.99 -6.03 0.80
N PRO A 34 17.83 -5.80 1.81
CA PRO A 34 18.99 -4.91 1.69
C PRO A 34 20.08 -5.54 0.81
N GLY A 35 20.35 -4.87 -0.28
CA GLY A 35 21.61 -4.77 -0.97
C GLY A 35 22.49 -6.00 -1.20
N ALA A 36 22.42 -6.53 -2.44
CA ALA A 36 23.61 -7.05 -3.08
C ALA A 36 24.07 -5.96 -4.08
N VAL A 37 25.15 -5.29 -3.75
CA VAL A 37 25.79 -4.28 -4.61
C VAL A 37 26.47 -5.01 -5.76
N ALA A 38 25.90 -4.93 -6.95
CA ALA A 38 26.61 -5.27 -8.18
C ALA A 38 27.06 -3.96 -8.82
N SER A 39 28.37 -3.72 -8.78
CA SER A 39 29.04 -2.63 -9.50
C SER A 39 28.97 -2.88 -11.00
N GLY A 40 28.15 -2.12 -11.71
CA GLY A 40 28.12 -2.05 -13.16
C GLY A 40 28.29 -0.60 -13.58
N ALA A 41 29.48 -0.26 -14.07
CA ALA A 41 29.80 1.04 -14.66
C ALA A 41 29.02 1.22 -15.96
N ILE A 42 28.23 2.28 -16.08
CA ILE A 42 27.72 2.77 -17.37
C ILE A 42 28.12 4.24 -17.50
N ALA A 43 28.79 4.50 -18.61
CA ALA A 43 29.32 5.79 -18.99
C ALA A 43 28.23 6.85 -19.20
N ALA A 44 28.53 8.05 -18.76
CA ALA A 44 27.74 9.25 -18.97
C ALA A 44 27.91 9.82 -20.35
N SER A 45 26.84 10.18 -21.02
CA SER A 45 26.82 11.19 -22.07
C SER A 45 25.88 12.29 -21.67
N GLY A 46 26.38 13.52 -21.64
CA GLY A 46 25.69 14.69 -21.13
C GLY A 46 24.61 15.23 -22.05
N ALA A 47 23.64 15.85 -21.41
CA ALA A 47 22.81 16.91 -21.99
C ALA A 47 22.42 17.85 -20.84
N THR A 48 22.95 19.08 -20.93
CA THR A 48 22.58 20.21 -20.09
C THR A 48 21.18 20.70 -20.47
N ALA A 49 20.25 20.64 -19.54
CA ALA A 49 19.02 21.42 -19.58
C ALA A 49 18.87 22.15 -18.24
N ALA A 50 19.07 23.48 -18.28
CA ALA A 50 18.77 24.34 -17.17
C ALA A 50 17.25 24.37 -16.95
N SER A 51 16.81 23.94 -15.78
CA SER A 51 15.43 24.11 -15.31
C SER A 51 15.46 25.10 -14.14
N GLU A 52 14.88 26.28 -14.36
CA GLU A 52 14.59 27.24 -13.31
C GLU A 52 13.59 26.59 -12.33
N ALA A 53 14.08 26.20 -11.18
CA ALA A 53 13.25 25.77 -10.06
C ALA A 53 12.76 27.02 -9.33
N THR A 54 11.49 27.35 -9.51
CA THR A 54 10.77 28.32 -8.67
C THR A 54 10.69 27.72 -7.27
N ALA A 55 11.46 28.29 -6.34
CA ALA A 55 11.42 27.93 -4.92
C ALA A 55 10.06 28.33 -4.34
N LEU A 56 9.26 27.34 -3.97
CA LEU A 56 8.10 27.51 -3.09
C LEU A 56 8.64 27.80 -1.68
N PRO A 57 8.08 28.76 -0.93
CA PRO A 57 8.51 29.01 0.43
C PRO A 57 8.26 27.78 1.29
N ALA A 58 9.32 27.29 1.93
CA ALA A 58 9.23 26.23 2.93
C ALA A 58 8.34 26.70 4.09
N ALA A 59 7.25 25.99 4.33
CA ALA A 59 6.46 26.19 5.54
C ALA A 59 7.35 25.82 6.75
N PRO A 60 7.33 26.59 7.85
CA PRO A 60 8.14 26.28 9.03
C PRO A 60 7.64 24.96 9.63
N VAL A 61 8.49 23.94 9.54
CA VAL A 61 8.29 22.65 10.22
C VAL A 61 8.72 22.82 11.66
N GLY A 62 7.77 22.59 12.57
CA GLY A 62 8.04 22.50 14.00
C GLY A 62 8.51 23.83 14.60
N ALA A 63 7.59 24.79 14.71
CA ALA A 63 7.78 25.80 15.73
C ALA A 63 7.88 25.05 17.06
N VAL A 64 9.09 25.00 17.63
CA VAL A 64 9.27 24.85 19.07
C VAL A 64 8.28 25.84 19.64
N SER A 65 7.27 25.37 20.37
CA SER A 65 6.21 26.22 20.90
C SER A 65 6.89 27.39 21.60
N ALA A 66 6.80 28.58 21.00
CA ALA A 66 7.35 29.77 21.62
C ALA A 66 6.77 29.80 23.02
N TRP A 67 7.63 29.83 24.02
CA TRP A 67 7.30 29.88 25.44
C TRP A 67 6.24 30.95 25.64
N THR A 68 4.96 30.55 25.71
CA THR A 68 3.82 31.48 25.75
C THR A 68 3.46 31.96 27.15
N SER A 69 4.33 31.71 28.13
CA SER A 69 4.28 32.51 29.35
C SER A 69 4.72 33.89 28.96
N GLY A 70 3.82 34.80 28.73
CA GLY A 70 3.90 36.20 28.34
C GLY A 70 5.30 36.83 28.28
N SER A 71 6.19 36.27 27.43
CA SER A 71 7.56 36.72 27.26
C SER A 71 7.51 38.16 26.77
N ARG A 72 7.70 39.08 27.68
CA ARG A 72 7.79 40.49 27.37
C ARG A 72 9.11 40.67 26.66
N ALA A 73 9.05 40.82 25.35
CA ALA A 73 10.21 40.92 24.48
C ALA A 73 10.97 42.26 24.61
N SER A 74 10.78 42.95 25.72
CA SER A 74 11.30 44.30 25.92
C SER A 74 12.74 44.37 26.47
N PHE A 75 13.43 43.22 26.62
CA PHE A 75 14.81 43.18 27.12
C PHE A 75 15.70 42.34 26.19
N THR A 76 17.04 42.43 26.41
CA THR A 76 18.02 41.62 25.69
C THR A 76 18.97 40.95 26.68
N PHE A 77 19.56 39.81 26.27
CA PHE A 77 20.64 39.23 27.03
C PHE A 77 21.98 39.82 26.54
N ALA A 78 22.68 40.55 27.42
CA ALA A 78 24.01 41.04 27.13
C ALA A 78 25.01 39.90 26.90
N SER A 79 24.89 38.82 27.71
CA SER A 79 25.71 37.62 27.55
C SER A 79 25.06 36.37 28.16
N PHE A 80 25.44 35.23 27.61
CA PHE A 80 25.28 33.90 28.18
C PHE A 80 26.67 33.27 28.30
N HIS A 81 27.04 32.82 29.48
CA HIS A 81 28.28 32.10 29.71
C HIS A 81 28.02 30.82 30.48
N ALA A 82 28.53 29.67 30.00
CA ALA A 82 28.40 28.39 30.65
C ALA A 82 29.75 27.75 30.98
N GLU A 83 29.91 27.33 32.23
CA GLU A 83 31.02 26.50 32.66
C GLU A 83 30.51 25.07 32.88
N TYR A 84 31.08 24.14 32.15
CA TYR A 84 30.76 22.73 32.23
C TYR A 84 31.93 21.94 32.79
N GLU A 85 31.66 21.03 33.72
CA GLU A 85 32.60 20.02 34.19
C GLU A 85 32.07 18.64 33.87
N LEU A 86 32.74 17.95 32.92
CA LEU A 86 32.37 16.58 32.49
C LEU A 86 33.25 15.58 33.24
N ALA A 87 32.60 14.60 33.88
CA ALA A 87 33.25 13.53 34.59
C ALA A 87 32.61 12.18 34.29
N ARG A 88 33.30 11.12 34.68
CA ARG A 88 32.79 9.75 34.60
C ARG A 88 32.47 9.22 35.99
N ALA A 89 31.23 8.76 36.20
CA ALA A 89 30.82 8.13 37.46
C ALA A 89 31.46 6.75 37.65
N GLU A 90 31.41 6.19 38.84
CA GLU A 90 31.95 4.83 39.15
C GLU A 90 31.33 3.73 38.31
N ASP A 91 30.07 3.86 37.92
CA ASP A 91 29.35 2.92 37.04
C ASP A 91 29.62 3.16 35.54
N GLY A 92 30.49 4.13 35.20
CA GLY A 92 30.89 4.47 33.85
C GLY A 92 29.98 5.47 33.11
N ALA A 93 28.87 5.91 33.70
CA ALA A 93 28.01 6.92 33.10
C ALA A 93 28.68 8.30 33.06
N SER A 94 28.31 9.13 32.10
CA SER A 94 28.74 10.54 32.08
C SER A 94 27.98 11.36 33.14
N THR A 95 28.67 12.28 33.78
CA THR A 95 28.09 13.27 34.70
C THR A 95 28.53 14.66 34.29
N LEU A 96 27.60 15.61 34.35
CA LEU A 96 27.83 17.01 34.02
C LEU A 96 27.46 17.86 35.23
N ARG A 97 28.38 18.74 35.63
CA ARG A 97 28.09 19.88 36.47
C ARG A 97 28.15 21.12 35.60
N ALA A 98 27.09 21.91 35.62
CA ALA A 98 26.97 23.12 34.85
C ALA A 98 26.75 24.33 35.75
N VAL A 99 27.38 25.44 35.38
CA VAL A 99 27.13 26.78 35.96
C VAL A 99 26.89 27.73 34.80
N GLU A 100 25.65 28.17 34.65
CA GLU A 100 25.26 29.14 33.63
C GLU A 100 25.14 30.53 34.24
N THR A 101 25.73 31.52 33.59
CA THR A 101 25.63 32.95 33.96
C THR A 101 24.93 33.69 32.83
N LEU A 102 23.73 34.19 33.09
CA LEU A 102 22.93 35.00 32.18
C LEU A 102 22.97 36.45 32.64
N VAL A 103 23.36 37.36 31.76
CA VAL A 103 23.32 38.80 32.01
C VAL A 103 22.25 39.42 31.15
N ALA A 104 21.18 39.91 31.75
CA ALA A 104 20.04 40.53 31.08
C ALA A 104 20.04 42.03 31.26
N ASP A 105 19.73 42.77 30.19
CA ASP A 105 19.56 44.23 30.20
C ASP A 105 18.07 44.57 30.10
N PHE A 106 17.44 44.85 31.24
CA PHE A 106 16.03 45.19 31.34
C PHE A 106 15.76 46.67 31.12
N PRO A 107 14.60 47.04 30.54
CA PRO A 107 14.18 48.42 30.43
C PRO A 107 13.91 49.02 31.82
N GLU A 108 13.87 50.36 31.89
CA GLU A 108 13.50 51.10 33.11
C GLU A 108 11.98 51.14 33.37
N THR A 109 11.20 50.39 32.56
CA THR A 109 9.74 50.25 32.69
C THR A 109 9.36 49.05 33.55
N ASP A 110 8.25 49.15 34.29
CA ASP A 110 7.73 48.10 35.18
C ASP A 110 7.07 46.97 34.34
N GLU A 111 7.92 46.16 33.67
CA GLU A 111 7.45 45.13 32.75
C GLU A 111 7.92 43.73 33.12
N ASN A 112 9.09 43.58 33.74
CA ASN A 112 9.69 42.28 34.01
C ASN A 112 9.91 42.08 35.52
N HIS A 113 9.66 40.86 35.99
CA HIS A 113 9.91 40.44 37.37
C HIS A 113 11.20 39.59 37.53
N GLY A 114 11.81 39.21 36.41
CA GLY A 114 13.00 38.38 36.37
C GLY A 114 13.12 37.57 35.09
N ILE A 115 13.80 36.43 35.17
CA ILE A 115 13.95 35.52 34.02
C ILE A 115 13.40 34.12 34.30
N GLU A 116 13.04 33.43 33.24
CA GLU A 116 12.81 31.99 33.21
C GLU A 116 13.92 31.33 32.42
N ARG A 117 14.42 30.19 32.91
CA ARG A 117 15.39 29.34 32.21
C ARG A 117 14.87 27.93 32.15
N ALA A 118 14.59 27.44 30.93
CA ALA A 118 14.20 26.08 30.68
C ALA A 118 15.42 25.20 30.42
N ILE A 119 15.57 24.13 31.19
CA ILE A 119 16.70 23.21 31.14
C ILE A 119 16.18 21.83 30.80
N PRO A 120 16.76 21.10 29.82
CA PRO A 120 16.25 19.79 29.40
C PRO A 120 16.41 18.75 30.52
N ARG A 121 15.36 17.92 30.69
CA ARG A 121 15.32 16.80 31.63
C ARG A 121 15.68 15.48 30.98
N SER A 122 15.56 15.40 29.66
CA SER A 122 15.85 14.21 28.88
C SER A 122 16.66 14.54 27.64
N TYR A 123 17.48 13.59 27.19
CA TYR A 123 18.18 13.64 25.93
C TYR A 123 18.04 12.30 25.23
N ALA A 124 17.50 12.30 24.00
CA ALA A 124 17.17 11.08 23.26
C ALA A 124 16.35 10.08 24.11
N ARG A 125 15.36 10.61 24.85
CA ARG A 125 14.47 9.89 25.79
C ARG A 125 15.16 9.20 26.97
N VAL A 126 16.37 9.58 27.26
CA VAL A 126 17.05 9.17 28.49
C VAL A 126 16.94 10.31 29.49
N ASP A 127 16.46 10.02 30.71
CA ASP A 127 16.37 10.96 31.80
C ASP A 127 17.79 11.42 32.20
N LEU A 128 18.02 12.72 32.17
CA LEU A 128 19.29 13.33 32.54
C LEU A 128 19.48 13.47 34.07
N ALA A 129 18.52 13.03 34.86
CA ALA A 129 18.54 13.17 36.33
C ALA A 129 18.89 14.58 36.80
N LEU A 130 18.33 15.61 36.09
CA LEU A 130 18.57 17.01 36.34
C LEU A 130 18.30 17.41 37.80
N ARG A 131 19.25 18.11 38.43
CA ARG A 131 19.07 18.68 39.78
C ARG A 131 19.62 20.08 39.82
N ILE A 132 18.79 21.05 40.21
CA ILE A 132 19.24 22.43 40.50
C ILE A 132 20.00 22.41 41.82
N VAL A 133 21.18 22.98 41.81
CA VAL A 133 22.12 23.05 42.96
C VAL A 133 22.10 24.43 43.61
N SER A 134 22.10 25.49 42.78
CA SER A 134 22.12 26.85 43.28
C SER A 134 21.52 27.82 42.27
N VAL A 135 20.89 28.89 42.76
CA VAL A 135 20.47 30.06 41.97
C VAL A 135 20.91 31.29 42.74
N THR A 136 21.82 32.05 42.14
CA THR A 136 22.43 33.21 42.81
C THR A 136 22.61 34.42 41.87
N ASP A 137 22.90 35.57 42.40
CA ASP A 137 23.39 36.70 41.61
C ASP A 137 24.94 36.61 41.39
N ALA A 138 25.51 37.58 40.67
CA ALA A 138 26.96 37.64 40.42
C ALA A 138 27.82 37.78 41.69
N ALA A 139 27.27 38.22 42.81
CA ALA A 139 27.95 38.34 44.11
C ALA A 139 27.82 37.04 44.95
N GLY A 140 27.17 35.99 44.42
CA GLY A 140 26.92 34.72 45.12
C GLY A 140 25.78 34.77 46.14
N ARG A 141 24.96 35.81 46.14
CA ARG A 141 23.78 35.89 47.03
C ARG A 141 22.65 35.07 46.42
N ALA A 142 22.00 34.25 47.23
CA ALA A 142 20.86 33.43 46.78
C ALA A 142 19.73 34.34 46.28
N LEU A 143 19.19 33.97 45.14
CA LEU A 143 17.99 34.57 44.55
C LEU A 143 16.78 33.69 44.83
N GLU A 144 15.62 34.32 44.95
CA GLU A 144 14.34 33.61 45.04
C GLU A 144 14.01 32.99 43.69
N TYR A 145 13.62 31.71 43.69
CA TYR A 145 13.22 30.99 42.47
C TYR A 145 12.18 29.92 42.74
N THR A 146 11.43 29.58 41.72
CA THR A 146 10.52 28.45 41.71
C THR A 146 10.82 27.57 40.51
N THR A 147 10.46 26.29 40.58
CA THR A 147 10.62 25.37 39.48
C THR A 147 9.29 24.71 39.12
N TYR A 148 9.04 24.55 37.84
CA TYR A 148 7.87 23.83 37.33
C TYR A 148 8.20 23.09 36.04
N GLU A 149 7.43 22.06 35.71
CA GLU A 149 7.52 21.36 34.43
C GLU A 149 6.74 22.15 33.38
N ASP A 150 7.23 22.20 32.16
CA ASP A 150 6.50 22.87 31.08
C ASP A 150 5.24 22.09 30.72
N ASP A 151 4.08 22.76 30.73
CA ASP A 151 2.79 22.15 30.39
C ASP A 151 2.68 21.70 28.92
N TYR A 152 3.54 22.21 28.04
CA TYR A 152 3.54 21.93 26.60
C TYR A 152 4.62 20.94 26.17
N ASP A 153 5.69 20.80 26.95
CA ASP A 153 6.80 19.90 26.67
C ASP A 153 7.38 19.34 27.98
N ASP A 154 6.96 18.17 28.39
CA ASP A 154 7.41 17.44 29.58
C ASP A 154 8.95 17.23 29.62
N GLY A 155 9.63 17.59 28.53
CA GLY A 155 11.09 17.45 28.40
C GLY A 155 11.91 18.50 29.15
N TYR A 156 11.30 19.59 29.68
CA TYR A 156 12.04 20.69 30.29
C TYR A 156 11.59 20.96 31.73
N LEU A 157 12.57 21.34 32.56
CA LEU A 157 12.35 21.97 33.87
C LEU A 157 12.57 23.47 33.72
N VAL A 158 11.57 24.26 34.01
CA VAL A 158 11.66 25.72 34.00
C VAL A 158 12.07 26.23 35.40
N VAL A 159 13.13 27.00 35.46
CA VAL A 159 13.60 27.73 36.66
C VAL A 159 13.17 29.18 36.48
N ARG A 160 12.14 29.61 37.20
CA ARG A 160 11.67 31.00 37.26
C ARG A 160 12.35 31.70 38.40
N ILE A 161 13.12 32.77 38.10
CA ILE A 161 13.94 33.51 39.05
C ILE A 161 13.43 34.94 39.15
N GLY A 162 13.14 35.39 40.34
CA GLY A 162 12.62 36.73 40.66
C GLY A 162 11.41 36.67 41.58
N ASP A 163 10.88 37.86 41.92
CA ASP A 163 9.77 38.07 42.83
C ASP A 163 8.59 38.70 42.07
N ALA A 164 7.40 38.11 42.18
CA ALA A 164 6.18 38.57 41.47
C ALA A 164 5.70 39.97 41.91
N ASP A 165 6.09 40.39 43.10
CA ASP A 165 5.72 41.69 43.65
C ASP A 165 6.78 42.79 43.38
N SER A 166 7.90 42.46 42.72
CA SER A 166 9.01 43.35 42.46
C SER A 166 9.41 43.38 41.01
N TYR A 167 9.54 44.57 40.41
CA TYR A 167 10.05 44.71 39.04
C TYR A 167 11.57 44.78 39.01
N VAL A 168 12.19 44.29 37.95
CA VAL A 168 13.63 44.34 37.71
C VAL A 168 13.95 45.35 36.61
N HIS A 169 15.00 46.16 36.81
CA HIS A 169 15.45 47.21 35.89
C HIS A 169 16.96 47.17 35.69
N GLY A 170 17.41 47.68 34.54
CA GLY A 170 18.81 47.75 34.20
C GLY A 170 19.49 46.41 34.07
N ARG A 171 20.80 46.37 34.32
CA ARG A 171 21.60 45.16 34.13
C ARG A 171 21.53 44.23 35.33
N MET A 172 21.02 43.02 35.13
CA MET A 172 20.89 41.97 36.14
C MET A 172 21.67 40.73 35.73
N SER A 173 22.26 40.03 36.71
CA SER A 173 22.99 38.78 36.48
C SER A 173 22.37 37.64 37.26
N TYR A 174 22.18 36.50 36.60
CA TYR A 174 21.59 35.27 37.14
C TYR A 174 22.58 34.14 36.96
N VAL A 175 22.94 33.45 38.03
CA VAL A 175 23.90 32.34 38.05
C VAL A 175 23.15 31.09 38.48
N ILE A 176 23.03 30.09 37.58
CA ILE A 176 22.28 28.87 37.81
C ILE A 176 23.26 27.69 37.81
N GLY A 177 23.37 26.99 38.92
CA GLY A 177 24.18 25.79 39.06
C GLY A 177 23.28 24.55 39.06
N TYR A 178 23.61 23.55 38.24
CA TYR A 178 22.88 22.29 38.19
C TYR A 178 23.79 21.10 37.87
N THR A 179 23.27 19.91 38.08
CA THR A 179 23.94 18.65 37.73
C THR A 179 23.04 17.76 36.86
N MET A 180 23.66 17.04 35.94
CA MET A 180 23.04 16.07 35.07
C MET A 180 23.84 14.78 34.97
N ARG A 181 23.24 13.76 34.43
CA ARG A 181 23.82 12.44 34.17
C ARG A 181 23.46 11.95 32.75
N ASP A 182 24.25 11.05 32.22
CA ASP A 182 24.03 10.46 30.93
C ASP A 182 23.93 11.48 29.77
N VAL A 183 24.82 12.48 29.78
CA VAL A 183 24.85 13.58 28.81
C VAL A 183 25.63 13.24 27.53
N VAL A 184 26.44 12.16 27.53
CA VAL A 184 27.21 11.70 26.39
C VAL A 184 26.43 10.58 25.67
N ARG A 185 26.48 10.54 24.35
CA ARG A 185 25.87 9.52 23.52
C ARG A 185 26.88 8.84 22.61
N THR A 186 26.64 7.55 22.31
CA THR A 186 27.37 6.84 21.27
C THR A 186 26.53 6.85 20.00
N PHE A 187 27.04 7.41 18.93
CA PHE A 187 26.41 7.41 17.63
C PHE A 187 26.98 6.25 16.79
N GLY A 188 26.09 5.45 16.18
CA GLY A 188 26.48 4.21 15.49
C GLY A 188 27.19 4.43 14.15
N ASP A 189 27.09 5.61 13.59
CA ASP A 189 27.69 6.04 12.32
C ASP A 189 29.11 6.61 12.50
N THR A 190 29.41 7.18 13.67
CA THR A 190 30.71 7.80 13.98
C THR A 190 31.66 6.89 14.76
N ASP A 191 31.11 5.85 15.39
CA ASP A 191 31.83 4.90 16.25
C ASP A 191 32.61 5.56 17.41
N VAL A 192 32.11 6.71 17.88
CA VAL A 192 32.66 7.48 18.99
C VAL A 192 31.61 7.75 20.07
N ASP A 193 32.06 8.05 21.29
CA ASP A 193 31.23 8.65 22.32
C ASP A 193 31.29 10.16 22.14
N GLU A 194 30.17 10.86 22.08
CA GLU A 194 30.13 12.28 21.74
C GLU A 194 29.35 13.08 22.78
N PHE A 195 29.96 14.16 23.26
CA PHE A 195 29.30 15.20 24.01
C PHE A 195 28.78 16.24 23.02
N TYR A 196 27.55 16.00 22.52
CA TYR A 196 26.85 16.87 21.59
C TYR A 196 25.82 17.68 22.34
N TRP A 197 26.08 19.01 22.48
CA TRP A 197 25.40 19.83 23.46
C TRP A 197 25.06 21.21 22.93
N ASP A 198 23.78 21.61 23.04
CA ASP A 198 23.33 22.96 22.77
C ASP A 198 23.59 23.83 24.02
N ILE A 199 24.28 24.96 23.85
CA ILE A 199 24.73 25.77 24.95
C ILE A 199 23.60 26.65 25.51
N ASN A 200 23.04 27.54 24.68
CA ASN A 200 21.96 28.46 25.08
C ASN A 200 20.57 27.96 24.69
N GLY A 201 20.47 27.09 23.69
CA GLY A 201 19.23 26.54 23.17
C GLY A 201 18.45 27.46 22.25
N THR A 202 17.54 26.85 21.45
CA THR A 202 16.76 27.53 20.41
C THR A 202 15.46 28.15 20.91
N GLY A 203 15.12 28.02 22.20
CA GLY A 203 13.85 28.47 22.78
C GLY A 203 13.81 29.92 23.23
N THR A 204 14.85 30.71 22.99
CA THR A 204 14.97 32.10 23.48
C THR A 204 14.53 33.10 22.41
N ALA A 205 13.54 33.92 22.73
CA ALA A 205 13.02 34.96 21.84
C ALA A 205 13.88 36.27 21.88
N GLN A 206 14.78 36.40 22.83
CA GLN A 206 15.68 37.52 22.98
C GLN A 206 17.05 37.18 22.36
N PRO A 207 17.67 38.11 21.63
CA PRO A 207 19.03 37.90 21.15
C PRO A 207 20.04 37.96 22.30
N TYR A 208 21.17 37.28 22.09
CA TYR A 208 22.33 37.35 22.98
C TYR A 208 23.44 38.18 22.34
N GLY A 209 23.96 39.18 23.05
CA GLY A 209 25.14 39.94 22.61
C GLY A 209 26.39 39.06 22.51
N ARG A 210 26.46 38.01 23.32
CA ARG A 210 27.57 37.05 23.34
C ARG A 210 27.15 35.74 23.98
N VAL A 211 27.49 34.60 23.36
CA VAL A 211 27.35 33.26 23.93
C VAL A 211 28.75 32.63 24.01
N SER A 212 29.14 32.20 25.21
CA SER A 212 30.43 31.54 25.44
C SER A 212 30.28 30.34 26.36
N ALA A 213 31.13 29.34 26.18
CA ALA A 213 31.16 28.20 27.07
C ALA A 213 32.56 27.62 27.21
N GLU A 214 32.85 27.10 28.40
CA GLU A 214 34.06 26.36 28.74
C GLU A 214 33.68 24.95 29.22
N LEU A 215 34.27 23.92 28.63
CA LEU A 215 34.23 22.55 29.12
C LEU A 215 35.54 22.21 29.82
N ARG A 216 35.46 21.76 31.04
CA ARG A 216 36.58 21.19 31.80
C ARG A 216 36.38 19.71 32.01
N LEU A 217 37.40 18.93 31.74
CA LEU A 217 37.38 17.49 31.95
C LEU A 217 37.93 17.12 33.32
N SER A 218 37.28 16.17 33.99
CA SER A 218 37.82 15.62 35.23
C SER A 218 39.20 14.99 35.00
N PRO A 219 40.09 14.92 36.04
CA PRO A 219 41.46 14.44 35.85
C PRO A 219 41.62 13.11 35.14
N GLU A 220 40.64 12.22 35.27
CA GLU A 220 40.63 10.90 34.65
C GLU A 220 40.23 10.91 33.14
N LEU A 221 39.62 11.99 32.66
CA LEU A 221 39.24 12.18 31.28
C LEU A 221 40.22 13.04 30.49
N ARG A 222 41.19 13.65 31.16
CA ARG A 222 42.18 14.50 30.50
C ARG A 222 43.02 13.73 29.50
N GLY A 223 43.22 14.31 28.33
CA GLY A 223 43.91 13.65 27.23
C GLY A 223 43.11 12.53 26.52
N THR A 224 41.84 12.32 26.88
CA THR A 224 41.00 11.32 26.20
C THR A 224 40.26 11.87 24.97
N PRO A 225 39.94 13.19 24.84
CA PRO A 225 39.31 13.66 23.61
C PRO A 225 40.16 13.30 22.39
N THR A 226 39.49 12.90 21.29
CA THR A 226 40.18 12.55 20.04
C THR A 226 40.81 13.76 19.34
N GLY A 227 40.59 14.97 19.85
CA GLY A 227 40.92 16.23 19.19
C GLY A 227 39.95 16.60 18.07
N ALA A 228 38.99 15.75 17.79
CA ALA A 228 37.91 16.01 16.83
C ALA A 228 36.72 16.66 17.55
N GLY A 229 36.25 17.76 17.01
CA GLY A 229 35.02 18.43 17.45
C GLY A 229 34.67 19.57 16.53
N THR A 230 33.40 19.93 16.55
CA THR A 230 32.85 20.99 15.71
C THR A 230 31.91 21.87 16.52
N CYS A 231 31.87 23.14 16.17
CA CYS A 231 30.88 24.08 16.68
C CYS A 231 29.95 24.51 15.55
N TYR A 232 28.67 24.62 15.86
CA TYR A 232 27.62 25.10 14.96
C TYR A 232 26.90 26.28 15.60
N VAL A 233 26.45 27.26 14.79
CA VAL A 233 25.66 28.39 15.23
C VAL A 233 24.52 28.66 14.26
N GLY A 234 23.35 28.97 14.79
CA GLY A 234 22.15 29.29 13.99
C GLY A 234 20.89 28.74 14.60
N GLY A 235 19.81 28.79 13.83
CA GLY A 235 18.53 28.17 14.15
C GLY A 235 18.59 26.64 14.05
N TYR A 236 17.54 25.97 14.50
CA TYR A 236 17.46 24.52 14.44
C TYR A 236 17.69 23.97 13.02
N GLY A 237 18.68 23.12 12.87
CA GLY A 237 19.05 22.50 11.60
C GLY A 237 20.15 23.24 10.82
N ASP A 238 20.60 24.38 11.25
CA ASP A 238 21.70 25.12 10.62
C ASP A 238 23.03 24.40 10.78
N THR A 239 23.82 24.40 9.71
CA THR A 239 25.15 23.77 9.64
C THR A 239 26.29 24.79 9.60
N THR A 240 26.01 26.04 9.86
CA THR A 240 27.02 27.12 9.94
C THR A 240 27.97 26.84 11.09
N THR A 241 29.27 26.73 10.80
CA THR A 241 30.28 26.39 11.79
C THR A 241 30.80 27.63 12.51
N CYS A 242 31.17 27.46 13.78
CA CYS A 242 31.80 28.47 14.60
C CYS A 242 33.19 28.03 15.12
N PRO A 243 34.07 28.95 15.50
CA PRO A 243 35.37 28.59 16.06
C PRO A 243 35.23 27.85 17.39
N ILE A 244 35.90 26.72 17.54
CA ILE A 244 36.01 25.95 18.78
C ILE A 244 37.50 25.68 19.06
N GLN A 245 37.90 25.78 20.30
CA GLN A 245 39.23 25.38 20.76
C GLN A 245 39.07 24.12 21.59
N ILE A 246 39.80 23.08 21.24
CA ILE A 246 39.80 21.78 21.95
C ILE A 246 41.24 21.46 22.31
N ASP A 247 41.47 21.17 23.56
CA ASP A 247 42.74 20.72 24.08
C ASP A 247 42.58 19.45 24.93
N GLY A 248 43.66 18.96 25.52
CA GLY A 248 43.63 17.77 26.36
C GLY A 248 42.85 17.94 27.67
N ASP A 249 42.60 19.16 28.11
CA ASP A 249 41.92 19.49 29.36
C ASP A 249 40.45 19.86 29.17
N GLY A 250 40.01 20.15 27.91
CA GLY A 250 38.64 20.52 27.65
C GLY A 250 38.38 21.17 26.29
N ALA A 251 37.40 22.04 26.24
CA ALA A 251 37.01 22.80 25.05
C ALA A 251 36.47 24.18 25.41
N SER A 252 36.59 25.15 24.50
CA SER A 252 35.95 26.45 24.65
C SER A 252 35.42 27.00 23.34
N VAL A 253 34.32 27.75 23.45
CA VAL A 253 33.68 28.47 22.33
C VAL A 253 33.32 29.88 22.79
N ASP A 254 33.33 30.81 21.84
CA ASP A 254 32.98 32.19 22.05
C ASP A 254 32.41 32.80 20.76
N VAL A 255 31.11 33.10 20.78
CA VAL A 255 30.37 33.60 19.64
C VAL A 255 29.67 34.90 20.00
N ALA A 256 29.94 35.96 19.25
CA ALA A 256 29.26 37.24 19.40
C ALA A 256 28.00 37.29 18.53
N GLU A 257 27.00 38.04 18.99
CA GLU A 257 25.76 38.33 18.22
C GLU A 257 25.03 37.07 17.78
N VAL A 258 24.40 36.37 18.73
CA VAL A 258 23.51 35.23 18.46
C VAL A 258 22.07 35.73 18.45
N ASP A 259 21.39 35.56 17.33
CA ASP A 259 20.04 36.09 17.13
C ASP A 259 18.95 35.30 17.92
N ALA A 260 17.75 35.86 17.95
CA ALA A 260 16.62 35.20 18.59
C ALA A 260 16.37 33.83 17.96
N TYR A 261 16.10 32.81 18.80
CA TYR A 261 15.89 31.42 18.41
C TYR A 261 17.11 30.73 17.77
N GLU A 262 18.28 31.31 17.88
CA GLU A 262 19.55 30.68 17.52
C GLU A 262 20.28 30.10 18.74
N THR A 263 21.06 29.07 18.47
CA THR A 263 21.90 28.41 19.51
C THR A 263 23.32 28.20 19.01
N VAL A 264 24.24 28.14 19.95
CA VAL A 264 25.60 27.64 19.76
C VAL A 264 25.62 26.19 20.22
N THR A 265 26.00 25.29 19.35
CA THR A 265 26.05 23.85 19.61
C THR A 265 27.43 23.32 19.37
N TRP A 266 27.98 22.56 20.30
CA TRP A 266 29.25 21.87 20.07
C TRP A 266 29.11 20.35 20.10
N ALA A 267 29.97 19.66 19.34
CA ALA A 267 30.14 18.22 19.32
C ALA A 267 31.60 17.90 19.67
N ILE A 268 31.86 17.19 20.75
CA ILE A 268 33.19 16.83 21.22
C ILE A 268 33.30 15.31 21.30
N ALA A 269 34.23 14.74 20.53
CA ALA A 269 34.35 13.31 20.37
C ALA A 269 35.37 12.68 21.34
N PHE A 270 34.97 11.57 21.94
CA PHE A 270 35.79 10.70 22.78
C PHE A 270 35.89 9.30 22.13
N PRO A 271 36.96 8.55 22.41
CA PRO A 271 37.04 7.16 21.95
C PRO A 271 35.81 6.35 22.45
N ARG A 272 35.28 5.48 21.60
CA ARG A 272 34.16 4.61 21.95
C ARG A 272 34.44 3.79 23.20
N GLY A 273 33.49 3.75 24.12
CA GLY A 273 33.59 3.06 25.39
C GLY A 273 34.28 3.87 26.50
N THR A 274 34.57 5.18 26.24
CA THR A 274 34.99 6.11 27.31
C THR A 274 33.88 6.25 28.34
N PHE A 275 32.65 6.26 27.91
CA PHE A 275 31.46 6.28 28.77
C PHE A 275 30.56 5.07 28.56
N ARG A 276 29.85 4.67 29.60
CA ARG A 276 28.73 3.76 29.50
C ARG A 276 27.49 4.56 29.11
N THR A 277 27.10 4.49 27.86
CA THR A 277 25.92 5.18 27.37
C THR A 277 24.68 4.28 27.50
N PRO A 278 23.53 4.78 27.95
CA PRO A 278 22.28 4.04 27.91
C PRO A 278 21.91 3.65 26.47
N PRO A 279 21.34 2.43 26.26
CA PRO A 279 20.93 2.02 24.92
C PRO A 279 19.82 2.92 24.40
N LEU A 280 19.93 3.34 23.14
CA LEU A 280 18.88 4.08 22.47
C LEU A 280 17.65 3.18 22.24
N PRO A 281 16.42 3.72 22.22
CA PRO A 281 15.22 2.95 21.86
C PRO A 281 15.32 2.26 20.50
N SER A 282 16.04 2.87 19.53
CA SER A 282 16.35 2.29 18.22
C SER A 282 17.20 1.00 18.29
N ASP A 283 17.96 0.81 19.37
CA ASP A 283 18.80 -0.37 19.60
C ASP A 283 18.05 -1.55 20.20
N SER A 284 16.81 -1.34 20.57
CA SER A 284 15.94 -2.36 21.15
C SER A 284 15.77 -3.55 20.19
N TRP A 285 15.81 -4.77 20.75
CA TRP A 285 15.55 -6.00 20.00
C TRP A 285 14.17 -6.00 19.32
N ILE A 286 13.21 -5.24 19.86
CA ILE A 286 11.86 -5.07 19.30
C ILE A 286 11.97 -4.45 17.90
N VAL A 287 12.75 -3.37 17.74
CA VAL A 287 12.94 -2.70 16.44
C VAL A 287 13.77 -3.54 15.48
N ARG A 288 14.78 -4.27 15.99
CA ARG A 288 15.72 -5.01 15.15
C ARG A 288 15.20 -6.38 14.72
N VAL A 289 14.46 -7.10 15.57
CA VAL A 289 14.09 -8.50 15.34
C VAL A 289 12.62 -8.67 14.98
N VAL A 290 11.71 -8.00 15.70
CA VAL A 290 10.26 -8.21 15.54
C VAL A 290 9.77 -7.96 14.11
N PRO A 291 10.18 -6.90 13.38
CA PRO A 291 9.73 -6.68 12.00
C PRO A 291 10.08 -7.84 11.07
N TRP A 292 11.27 -8.44 11.22
CA TRP A 292 11.67 -9.61 10.42
C TRP A 292 10.86 -10.86 10.75
N VAL A 293 10.48 -11.05 12.02
CA VAL A 293 9.57 -12.14 12.41
C VAL A 293 8.20 -11.95 11.77
N LEU A 294 7.67 -10.73 11.77
CA LEU A 294 6.39 -10.41 11.12
C LEU A 294 6.45 -10.66 9.61
N VAL A 295 7.54 -10.29 8.94
CA VAL A 295 7.78 -10.59 7.52
C VAL A 295 7.81 -12.11 7.29
N ALA A 296 8.53 -12.86 8.11
CA ALA A 296 8.62 -14.33 8.00
C ALA A 296 7.25 -14.99 8.16
N ILE A 297 6.42 -14.54 9.11
CA ILE A 297 5.04 -15.03 9.29
C ILE A 297 4.19 -14.74 8.05
N ALA A 298 4.25 -13.52 7.49
CA ALA A 298 3.51 -13.15 6.29
C ALA A 298 3.90 -14.03 5.09
N LEU A 299 5.19 -14.27 4.89
CA LEU A 299 5.71 -15.15 3.84
C LEU A 299 5.30 -16.61 4.04
N ALA A 300 5.35 -17.12 5.27
CA ALA A 300 4.88 -18.47 5.59
C ALA A 300 3.37 -18.63 5.29
N CYS A 301 2.55 -17.65 5.66
CA CYS A 301 1.14 -17.63 5.30
C CYS A 301 0.91 -17.59 3.78
N ALA A 302 1.69 -16.80 3.05
CA ALA A 302 1.64 -16.76 1.59
C ALA A 302 2.01 -18.12 0.97
N ALA A 303 3.05 -18.77 1.46
CA ALA A 303 3.45 -20.11 1.02
C ALA A 303 2.35 -21.16 1.28
N ILE A 304 1.71 -21.11 2.46
CA ILE A 304 0.59 -22.01 2.79
C ILE A 304 -0.58 -21.77 1.84
N VAL A 305 -0.96 -20.50 1.58
CA VAL A 305 -2.04 -20.18 0.65
C VAL A 305 -1.70 -20.64 -0.77
N ALA A 306 -0.48 -20.42 -1.23
CA ALA A 306 -0.01 -20.91 -2.53
C ALA A 306 -0.08 -22.44 -2.61
N TRP A 307 0.39 -23.15 -1.58
CA TRP A 307 0.30 -24.60 -1.50
C TRP A 307 -1.16 -25.11 -1.53
N LEU A 308 -2.05 -24.47 -0.74
CA LEU A 308 -3.48 -24.81 -0.75
C LEU A 308 -4.08 -24.61 -2.16
N ARG A 309 -3.76 -23.51 -2.85
CA ARG A 309 -4.23 -23.22 -4.20
C ARG A 309 -3.72 -24.23 -5.24
N LEU A 310 -2.44 -24.60 -5.12
CA LEU A 310 -1.79 -25.49 -6.10
C LEU A 310 -2.07 -26.98 -5.86
N ARG A 311 -2.41 -27.38 -4.61
CA ARG A 311 -2.53 -28.79 -4.25
C ARG A 311 -3.91 -29.21 -3.77
N VAL A 312 -4.56 -28.36 -2.94
CA VAL A 312 -5.83 -28.72 -2.29
C VAL A 312 -7.02 -28.20 -3.09
N PHE A 313 -6.95 -26.96 -3.60
CA PHE A 313 -8.03 -26.32 -4.33
C PHE A 313 -7.87 -26.47 -5.84
N ARG A 314 -7.72 -27.74 -6.28
CA ARG A 314 -7.71 -28.10 -7.70
C ARG A 314 -9.10 -28.58 -8.12
N ASP A 315 -9.42 -28.36 -9.40
CA ASP A 315 -10.56 -28.97 -10.04
C ASP A 315 -10.43 -30.51 -9.95
N GLU A 316 -11.55 -31.21 -9.86
CA GLU A 316 -11.53 -32.66 -9.92
C GLU A 316 -11.05 -33.12 -11.29
N PRO A 317 -10.31 -34.24 -11.36
CA PRO A 317 -9.82 -34.73 -12.62
C PRO A 317 -10.99 -35.22 -13.52
N GLY A 318 -10.98 -34.79 -14.78
CA GLY A 318 -11.80 -35.34 -15.83
C GLY A 318 -11.25 -36.67 -16.37
N ARG A 319 -11.42 -36.93 -17.68
CA ARG A 319 -10.82 -38.07 -18.37
C ARG A 319 -9.33 -37.85 -18.68
N GLY A 320 -8.90 -36.59 -18.74
CA GLY A 320 -7.53 -36.18 -19.08
C GLY A 320 -7.21 -36.25 -20.57
N ILE A 321 -8.18 -36.57 -21.40
CA ILE A 321 -8.07 -36.64 -22.85
C ILE A 321 -9.24 -35.86 -23.46
N VAL A 322 -8.93 -34.87 -24.28
CA VAL A 322 -9.94 -34.14 -25.05
C VAL A 322 -10.12 -34.87 -26.38
N VAL A 323 -11.35 -35.24 -26.67
CA VAL A 323 -11.74 -35.88 -27.92
C VAL A 323 -12.64 -34.91 -28.67
N PRO A 324 -12.42 -34.65 -29.99
CA PRO A 324 -13.29 -33.78 -30.77
C PRO A 324 -14.76 -34.26 -30.71
N GLN A 325 -15.66 -33.32 -30.38
CA GLN A 325 -17.09 -33.59 -30.21
C GLN A 325 -17.91 -32.71 -31.17
N TYR A 326 -19.01 -33.24 -31.67
CA TYR A 326 -19.91 -32.56 -32.62
C TYR A 326 -21.34 -32.42 -32.09
N ALA A 327 -21.57 -32.73 -30.83
CA ALA A 327 -22.85 -32.53 -30.14
C ALA A 327 -22.64 -31.82 -28.82
N GLY A 328 -23.64 -31.10 -28.34
CA GLY A 328 -23.61 -30.49 -27.02
C GLY A 328 -23.49 -31.52 -25.89
N TYR A 329 -22.95 -31.10 -24.73
CA TYR A 329 -22.94 -31.97 -23.56
C TYR A 329 -24.37 -32.21 -23.07
N PRO A 330 -24.77 -33.46 -22.77
CA PRO A 330 -26.12 -33.75 -22.28
C PRO A 330 -26.48 -32.87 -21.07
N GLU A 331 -27.69 -32.33 -21.08
CA GLU A 331 -28.26 -31.49 -20.00
C GLU A 331 -27.50 -30.20 -19.70
N LEU A 332 -26.57 -29.76 -20.56
CA LEU A 332 -25.85 -28.49 -20.41
C LEU A 332 -26.28 -27.51 -21.51
N GLY A 333 -26.99 -26.46 -21.13
CA GLY A 333 -27.38 -25.38 -22.04
C GLY A 333 -26.23 -24.52 -22.49
N VAL A 334 -26.40 -23.81 -23.61
CA VAL A 334 -25.34 -22.94 -24.17
C VAL A 334 -24.93 -21.81 -23.23
N MET A 335 -25.88 -21.23 -22.48
CA MET A 335 -25.55 -20.23 -21.46
C MET A 335 -24.81 -20.82 -20.26
N GLU A 336 -25.17 -22.05 -19.84
CA GLU A 336 -24.46 -22.77 -18.79
C GLU A 336 -23.04 -23.11 -19.24
N ALA A 337 -22.85 -23.52 -20.48
CA ALA A 337 -21.54 -23.72 -21.09
C ALA A 337 -20.69 -22.44 -21.08
N ALA A 338 -21.30 -21.28 -21.37
CA ALA A 338 -20.64 -19.99 -21.30
C ALA A 338 -20.12 -19.67 -19.90
N VAL A 339 -20.92 -19.93 -18.86
CA VAL A 339 -20.52 -19.73 -17.45
C VAL A 339 -19.42 -20.71 -17.04
N LEU A 340 -19.55 -21.98 -17.44
CA LEU A 340 -18.57 -23.03 -17.13
C LEU A 340 -17.18 -22.72 -17.72
N LEU A 341 -17.15 -22.21 -18.97
CA LEU A 341 -15.94 -21.83 -19.70
C LEU A 341 -15.41 -20.45 -19.33
N GLY A 342 -16.13 -19.67 -18.50
CA GLY A 342 -15.75 -18.28 -18.20
C GLY A 342 -15.93 -17.31 -19.39
N ARG A 343 -16.77 -17.66 -20.37
CA ARG A 343 -17.08 -16.88 -21.57
C ARG A 343 -18.49 -16.24 -21.52
N GLU A 344 -18.92 -15.86 -20.34
CA GLU A 344 -20.27 -15.31 -20.09
C GLU A 344 -20.72 -14.20 -21.04
N PRO A 345 -19.86 -13.24 -21.48
CA PRO A 345 -20.30 -12.19 -22.42
C PRO A 345 -20.86 -12.75 -23.72
N ARG A 346 -20.38 -13.91 -24.19
CA ARG A 346 -20.83 -14.57 -25.42
C ARG A 346 -22.02 -15.51 -25.22
N GLY A 347 -22.38 -15.82 -23.97
CA GLY A 347 -23.46 -16.75 -23.65
C GLY A 347 -24.84 -16.30 -24.12
N LEU A 348 -25.16 -15.00 -23.94
CA LEU A 348 -26.48 -14.48 -24.34
C LEU A 348 -26.71 -14.48 -25.87
N PRO A 349 -25.79 -13.95 -26.72
CA PRO A 349 -25.95 -14.01 -28.15
C PRO A 349 -25.95 -15.46 -28.68
N ALA A 350 -25.13 -16.35 -28.12
CA ALA A 350 -25.15 -17.77 -28.43
C ALA A 350 -26.52 -18.41 -28.10
N GLN A 351 -27.13 -18.05 -26.96
CA GLN A 351 -28.47 -18.52 -26.57
C GLN A 351 -29.56 -18.02 -27.54
N PHE A 352 -29.48 -16.78 -27.99
CA PHE A 352 -30.44 -16.28 -28.99
C PHE A 352 -30.37 -17.09 -30.29
N VAL A 353 -29.17 -17.40 -30.76
CA VAL A 353 -28.97 -18.22 -31.95
C VAL A 353 -29.41 -19.67 -31.70
N GLN A 354 -29.16 -20.23 -30.51
CA GLN A 354 -29.64 -21.54 -30.10
C GLN A 354 -31.17 -21.64 -30.24
N LEU A 355 -31.90 -20.64 -29.73
CA LEU A 355 -33.37 -20.61 -29.83
C LEU A 355 -33.87 -20.47 -31.27
N VAL A 356 -33.07 -19.92 -32.19
CA VAL A 356 -33.40 -19.88 -33.63
C VAL A 356 -33.13 -21.22 -34.27
N VAL A 357 -32.00 -21.86 -33.95
CA VAL A 357 -31.64 -23.19 -34.47
C VAL A 357 -32.62 -24.26 -34.03
N THR A 358 -33.11 -24.21 -32.80
CA THR A 358 -34.16 -25.11 -32.27
C THR A 358 -35.55 -24.77 -32.82
N ARG A 359 -35.67 -23.70 -33.65
CA ARG A 359 -36.94 -23.22 -34.22
C ARG A 359 -37.97 -22.74 -33.19
N ALA A 360 -37.56 -22.60 -31.93
CA ALA A 360 -38.40 -22.05 -30.89
C ALA A 360 -38.73 -20.57 -31.15
N VAL A 361 -37.77 -19.85 -31.74
CA VAL A 361 -37.85 -18.43 -31.99
C VAL A 361 -37.45 -18.12 -33.44
N ARG A 362 -38.14 -17.16 -34.04
CA ARG A 362 -37.76 -16.58 -35.32
C ARG A 362 -37.02 -15.28 -35.11
N LEU A 363 -35.86 -15.13 -35.75
CA LEU A 363 -35.12 -13.87 -35.79
C LEU A 363 -35.56 -13.04 -36.99
N VAL A 364 -36.07 -11.84 -36.74
CA VAL A 364 -36.53 -10.91 -37.78
C VAL A 364 -35.57 -9.72 -37.82
N ASP A 365 -34.85 -9.56 -38.94
CA ASP A 365 -34.06 -8.37 -39.23
C ASP A 365 -34.97 -7.29 -39.82
N ARG A 366 -35.14 -6.18 -39.12
CA ARG A 366 -35.93 -5.03 -39.56
C ARG A 366 -35.12 -4.04 -40.43
N GLY A 367 -33.83 -4.34 -40.61
CA GLY A 367 -32.95 -3.57 -41.51
C GLY A 367 -32.88 -2.12 -41.17
N LYS A 368 -33.12 -1.27 -42.19
CA LYS A 368 -33.07 0.21 -42.08
C LYS A 368 -34.45 0.84 -41.80
N ASP A 369 -35.36 0.12 -41.16
CA ASP A 369 -36.64 0.72 -40.76
C ASP A 369 -36.38 1.78 -39.68
N HIS A 370 -36.43 3.06 -40.10
CA HIS A 370 -36.18 4.20 -39.23
C HIS A 370 -37.18 4.35 -38.06
N ARG A 371 -38.24 3.58 -38.05
CA ARG A 371 -39.24 3.55 -36.97
C ARG A 371 -38.99 2.41 -35.95
N ALA A 372 -38.11 1.46 -36.28
CA ALA A 372 -37.77 0.37 -35.35
C ALA A 372 -36.76 0.82 -34.31
N LYS A 373 -37.07 0.61 -33.02
CA LYS A 373 -36.15 0.93 -31.90
C LYS A 373 -34.95 -0.04 -31.86
N ALA A 374 -35.05 -1.20 -32.44
CA ALA A 374 -34.00 -2.20 -32.51
C ALA A 374 -33.94 -2.85 -33.91
N ARG A 375 -32.72 -3.16 -34.36
CA ARG A 375 -32.49 -3.82 -35.64
C ARG A 375 -33.09 -5.23 -35.68
N TYR A 376 -32.99 -5.99 -34.58
CA TYR A 376 -33.44 -7.36 -34.52
C TYR A 376 -34.62 -7.53 -33.56
N ARG A 377 -35.56 -8.39 -33.96
CA ARG A 377 -36.69 -8.83 -33.14
C ARG A 377 -36.71 -10.33 -33.07
N LEU A 378 -36.95 -10.90 -31.90
CA LEU A 378 -37.19 -12.31 -31.67
C LEU A 378 -38.68 -12.54 -31.53
N GLU A 379 -39.22 -13.48 -32.29
CA GLU A 379 -40.65 -13.87 -32.25
C GLU A 379 -40.76 -15.32 -31.82
N LEU A 380 -41.52 -15.61 -30.74
CA LEU A 380 -41.74 -16.93 -30.24
C LEU A 380 -42.69 -17.71 -31.19
N VAL A 381 -42.18 -18.76 -31.77
CA VAL A 381 -42.90 -19.62 -32.75
C VAL A 381 -43.49 -20.84 -32.06
N ASP A 382 -42.64 -21.60 -31.37
CA ASP A 382 -43.03 -22.81 -30.68
C ASP A 382 -42.17 -23.01 -29.42
N ALA A 383 -42.80 -23.28 -28.30
CA ALA A 383 -42.11 -23.55 -27.03
C ALA A 383 -42.25 -25.02 -26.60
N SER A 384 -42.78 -25.88 -27.47
CA SER A 384 -42.93 -27.30 -27.20
C SER A 384 -41.64 -28.07 -27.53
N GLY A 385 -41.29 -29.03 -26.70
CA GLY A 385 -40.12 -29.90 -26.96
C GLY A 385 -38.75 -29.22 -26.70
N LEU A 386 -38.72 -28.07 -26.03
CA LEU A 386 -37.48 -27.42 -25.67
C LEU A 386 -36.77 -28.16 -24.53
N ASP A 387 -35.46 -28.16 -24.59
CA ASP A 387 -34.62 -28.53 -23.44
C ASP A 387 -34.92 -27.65 -22.23
N ARG A 388 -34.59 -28.16 -21.05
CA ARG A 388 -34.82 -27.45 -19.77
C ARG A 388 -34.30 -26.01 -19.78
N ASP A 389 -33.10 -25.81 -20.29
CA ASP A 389 -32.42 -24.51 -20.24
C ASP A 389 -32.98 -23.54 -21.29
N ASP A 390 -33.27 -24.03 -22.49
CA ASP A 390 -33.97 -23.28 -23.53
C ASP A 390 -35.38 -22.89 -23.09
N ALA A 391 -36.10 -23.78 -22.37
CA ALA A 391 -37.40 -23.48 -21.78
C ALA A 391 -37.31 -22.38 -20.68
N ILE A 392 -36.28 -22.42 -19.83
CA ILE A 392 -36.03 -21.40 -18.83
C ILE A 392 -35.72 -20.05 -19.50
N ALA A 393 -34.90 -20.07 -20.56
CA ALA A 393 -34.57 -18.87 -21.33
C ALA A 393 -35.81 -18.25 -21.95
N VAL A 394 -36.64 -19.06 -22.66
CA VAL A 394 -37.91 -18.60 -23.25
C VAL A 394 -38.85 -18.06 -22.20
N ALA A 395 -39.11 -18.80 -21.13
CA ALA A 395 -40.03 -18.39 -20.08
C ALA A 395 -39.62 -17.07 -19.40
N THR A 396 -38.31 -16.87 -19.21
CA THR A 396 -37.78 -15.66 -18.59
C THR A 396 -37.76 -14.46 -19.53
N LEU A 397 -37.30 -14.63 -20.77
CA LEU A 397 -37.20 -13.57 -21.75
C LEU A 397 -38.55 -13.12 -22.26
N PHE A 398 -39.44 -14.07 -22.61
CA PHE A 398 -40.76 -13.77 -23.18
C PHE A 398 -41.88 -13.64 -22.13
N ARG A 399 -41.57 -13.79 -20.82
CA ARG A 399 -42.57 -13.79 -19.73
C ARG A 399 -43.67 -14.82 -19.94
N GLY A 400 -43.31 -16.00 -20.40
CA GLY A 400 -44.21 -17.13 -20.66
C GLY A 400 -43.97 -17.77 -22.03
N THR A 401 -44.77 -18.79 -22.35
CA THR A 401 -44.61 -19.66 -23.53
C THR A 401 -45.67 -19.45 -24.63
N ARG A 402 -46.40 -18.29 -24.57
CA ARG A 402 -47.46 -18.02 -25.55
C ARG A 402 -46.86 -17.64 -26.91
N THR A 403 -47.18 -18.45 -27.95
CA THR A 403 -46.82 -18.23 -29.35
C THR A 403 -47.20 -16.83 -29.86
N GLY A 404 -46.42 -16.27 -30.77
CA GLY A 404 -46.65 -14.96 -31.38
C GLY A 404 -46.15 -13.76 -30.54
N ARG A 405 -45.61 -13.99 -29.32
CA ARG A 405 -44.95 -12.93 -28.59
C ARG A 405 -43.63 -12.56 -29.24
N GLY A 406 -43.40 -11.25 -29.38
CA GLY A 406 -42.14 -10.71 -29.89
C GLY A 406 -41.39 -9.87 -28.87
N ILE A 407 -40.06 -9.93 -28.91
CA ILE A 407 -39.15 -9.12 -28.14
C ILE A 407 -38.25 -8.34 -29.09
N GLU A 408 -38.23 -7.02 -28.98
CA GLU A 408 -37.26 -6.21 -29.69
C GLU A 408 -35.95 -6.25 -28.88
N LEU A 409 -34.82 -6.53 -29.56
CA LEU A 409 -33.48 -6.54 -28.93
C LEU A 409 -32.96 -5.09 -28.79
N ASP A 410 -33.73 -4.28 -28.06
CA ASP A 410 -33.41 -2.93 -27.73
C ASP A 410 -32.55 -2.90 -26.45
N THR A 411 -31.30 -2.47 -26.58
CA THR A 411 -30.33 -2.42 -25.45
C THR A 411 -30.69 -1.37 -24.41
N GLU A 412 -31.51 -0.36 -24.77
CA GLU A 412 -31.98 0.67 -23.86
C GLU A 412 -33.21 0.22 -23.03
N ASN A 413 -33.84 -0.89 -23.43
CA ASN A 413 -35.02 -1.42 -22.74
C ASN A 413 -34.68 -2.05 -21.38
N ARG A 414 -34.81 -1.28 -20.31
CA ARG A 414 -34.52 -1.72 -18.94
C ARG A 414 -35.29 -2.98 -18.53
N SER A 415 -36.56 -3.11 -18.94
CA SER A 415 -37.36 -4.31 -18.62
C SER A 415 -36.82 -5.57 -19.28
N LEU A 416 -36.19 -5.45 -20.45
CA LEU A 416 -35.49 -6.56 -21.10
C LEU A 416 -34.17 -6.83 -20.38
N GLY A 417 -33.41 -5.79 -20.06
CA GLY A 417 -32.17 -5.90 -19.32
C GLY A 417 -32.34 -6.59 -17.97
N ASP A 418 -33.37 -6.24 -17.20
CA ASP A 418 -33.68 -6.90 -15.91
C ASP A 418 -34.00 -8.39 -16.08
N ARG A 419 -34.73 -8.78 -17.16
CA ARG A 419 -34.98 -10.20 -17.49
C ARG A 419 -33.72 -10.95 -17.86
N ILE A 420 -32.83 -10.31 -18.62
CA ILE A 420 -31.53 -10.87 -18.98
C ILE A 420 -30.65 -11.04 -17.71
N ALA A 421 -30.64 -10.07 -16.82
CA ALA A 421 -29.92 -10.16 -15.55
C ALA A 421 -30.48 -11.30 -14.67
N ALA A 422 -31.80 -11.45 -14.60
CA ALA A 422 -32.46 -12.54 -13.89
C ALA A 422 -32.13 -13.91 -14.51
N LEU A 423 -32.11 -14.01 -15.83
CA LEU A 423 -31.71 -15.23 -16.53
C LEU A 423 -30.26 -15.60 -16.22
N ARG A 424 -29.33 -14.63 -16.33
CA ARG A 424 -27.91 -14.84 -15.95
C ARG A 424 -27.75 -15.33 -14.51
N SER A 425 -28.47 -14.73 -13.58
CA SER A 425 -28.42 -15.14 -12.18
C SER A 425 -28.87 -16.59 -11.99
N LYS A 426 -30.00 -16.99 -12.63
CA LYS A 426 -30.49 -18.39 -12.59
C LYS A 426 -29.49 -19.36 -13.16
N VAL A 427 -28.91 -19.06 -14.33
CA VAL A 427 -27.91 -19.88 -14.99
C VAL A 427 -26.66 -20.05 -14.14
N ARG A 428 -26.14 -18.93 -13.56
CA ARG A 428 -24.99 -18.99 -12.67
C ARG A 428 -25.23 -19.85 -11.43
N LEU A 429 -26.41 -19.73 -10.82
CA LEU A 429 -26.78 -20.56 -9.67
C LEU A 429 -26.88 -22.04 -10.07
N GLY A 430 -27.49 -22.35 -11.21
CA GLY A 430 -27.58 -23.74 -11.73
C GLY A 430 -26.20 -24.36 -11.97
N VAL A 431 -25.28 -23.60 -12.58
CA VAL A 431 -23.89 -24.05 -12.80
C VAL A 431 -23.16 -24.23 -11.48
N ALA A 432 -23.34 -23.28 -10.53
CA ALA A 432 -22.69 -23.37 -9.21
C ALA A 432 -23.18 -24.59 -8.41
N GLU A 433 -24.46 -24.95 -8.51
CA GLU A 433 -25.01 -26.11 -7.81
C GLU A 433 -24.60 -27.45 -8.43
N ARG A 434 -24.52 -27.54 -9.77
CA ARG A 434 -24.28 -28.79 -10.48
C ARG A 434 -22.80 -29.06 -10.73
N TYR A 435 -22.09 -28.07 -11.21
CA TYR A 435 -20.75 -28.23 -11.78
C TYR A 435 -19.64 -27.69 -10.93
N ARG A 436 -19.98 -26.99 -9.83
CA ARG A 436 -18.98 -26.40 -8.92
C ARG A 436 -19.24 -26.84 -7.48
N MET A 437 -18.16 -27.00 -6.72
CA MET A 437 -18.20 -27.26 -5.30
C MET A 437 -17.32 -26.28 -4.56
N ARG A 438 -17.74 -25.87 -3.36
CA ARG A 438 -16.91 -25.03 -2.49
C ARG A 438 -16.04 -25.91 -1.62
N ARG A 439 -14.76 -26.00 -1.94
CA ARG A 439 -13.79 -26.70 -1.08
C ARG A 439 -13.38 -25.81 0.07
N THR A 440 -13.56 -26.29 1.30
CA THR A 440 -13.14 -25.62 2.52
C THR A 440 -11.97 -26.35 3.14
N SER A 441 -11.04 -25.61 3.72
CA SER A 441 -9.93 -26.18 4.48
C SER A 441 -9.82 -25.47 5.84
N PRO A 442 -9.57 -26.16 6.95
CA PRO A 442 -9.35 -25.51 8.24
C PRO A 442 -8.15 -24.55 8.21
N TRP A 443 -7.18 -24.84 7.37
CA TRP A 443 -5.99 -24.01 7.18
C TRP A 443 -6.32 -22.60 6.69
N THR A 444 -7.38 -22.42 5.90
CA THR A 444 -7.81 -21.09 5.44
C THR A 444 -8.23 -20.19 6.60
N ARG A 445 -8.89 -20.75 7.61
CA ARG A 445 -9.27 -20.01 8.83
C ARG A 445 -8.03 -19.67 9.65
N ILE A 446 -7.15 -20.65 9.86
CA ILE A 446 -5.90 -20.46 10.64
C ILE A 446 -5.06 -19.35 9.99
N VAL A 447 -4.85 -19.41 8.68
CA VAL A 447 -4.07 -18.40 7.94
C VAL A 447 -4.72 -17.00 8.05
N ARG A 448 -6.04 -16.90 7.93
CA ARG A 448 -6.72 -15.61 8.08
C ARG A 448 -6.56 -15.02 9.49
N VAL A 449 -6.71 -15.84 10.52
CA VAL A 449 -6.50 -15.41 11.90
C VAL A 449 -5.04 -15.00 12.12
N ALA A 450 -4.08 -15.81 11.64
CA ALA A 450 -2.66 -15.51 11.74
C ALA A 450 -2.30 -14.18 11.03
N LEU A 451 -2.82 -13.94 9.82
CA LEU A 451 -2.59 -12.69 9.10
C LEU A 451 -3.22 -11.49 9.79
N PHE A 452 -4.41 -11.65 10.36
CA PHE A 452 -5.07 -10.60 11.15
C PHE A 452 -4.23 -10.22 12.37
N LEU A 453 -3.81 -11.22 13.16
CA LEU A 453 -2.97 -11.00 14.34
C LEU A 453 -1.60 -10.41 13.97
N ASN A 454 -1.01 -10.85 12.86
CA ASN A 454 0.24 -10.31 12.34
C ASN A 454 0.10 -8.83 11.94
N GLY A 455 -1.02 -8.45 11.31
CA GLY A 455 -1.32 -7.05 10.98
C GLY A 455 -1.52 -6.19 12.24
N VAL A 456 -2.24 -6.69 13.24
CA VAL A 456 -2.40 -5.98 14.53
C VAL A 456 -1.04 -5.81 15.22
N ALA A 457 -0.20 -6.85 15.24
CA ALA A 457 1.14 -6.76 15.83
C ALA A 457 2.01 -5.72 15.09
N ALA A 458 1.94 -5.67 13.75
CA ALA A 458 2.65 -4.67 12.97
C ALA A 458 2.21 -3.23 13.33
N ILE A 459 0.91 -3.01 13.52
CA ILE A 459 0.37 -1.71 13.93
C ILE A 459 0.85 -1.35 15.34
N VAL A 460 0.81 -2.28 16.29
CA VAL A 460 1.28 -2.06 17.67
C VAL A 460 2.77 -1.70 17.68
N VAL A 461 3.60 -2.42 16.90
CA VAL A 461 5.03 -2.09 16.78
C VAL A 461 5.24 -0.72 16.15
N ALA A 462 4.41 -0.34 15.16
CA ALA A 462 4.50 0.97 14.53
C ALA A 462 4.19 2.12 15.53
N PHE A 463 3.11 1.96 16.32
CA PHE A 463 2.77 2.95 17.36
C PHE A 463 3.85 3.03 18.44
N TRP A 464 4.33 1.88 18.91
CA TRP A 464 5.41 1.86 19.91
C TRP A 464 6.70 2.49 19.36
N ALA A 465 7.06 2.20 18.11
CA ALA A 465 8.26 2.78 17.49
C ALA A 465 8.11 4.29 17.24
N ALA A 466 6.92 4.76 16.93
CA ALA A 466 6.62 6.18 16.79
C ALA A 466 6.70 6.90 18.16
N ASP A 467 6.10 6.30 19.20
CA ASP A 467 6.16 6.82 20.56
C ASP A 467 7.61 6.81 21.10
N ALA A 468 8.39 5.78 20.80
CA ALA A 468 9.79 5.66 21.21
C ALA A 468 10.77 6.45 20.33
N ASP A 469 10.31 7.20 19.33
CA ASP A 469 11.13 7.88 18.31
C ASP A 469 12.21 6.98 17.68
N ALA A 470 11.89 5.68 17.64
CA ALA A 470 12.76 4.62 17.13
C ALA A 470 12.46 4.31 15.66
N GLY A 471 11.71 5.19 14.98
CA GLY A 471 11.23 5.00 13.60
C GLY A 471 12.37 5.23 12.60
N SER A 472 12.74 4.17 11.86
CA SER A 472 13.56 4.32 10.65
C SER A 472 12.70 4.16 9.40
N ALA A 473 13.13 4.75 8.28
CA ALA A 473 12.43 4.57 6.98
C ALA A 473 12.32 3.09 6.61
N LEU A 474 13.34 2.29 6.94
CA LEU A 474 13.34 0.85 6.72
C LEU A 474 12.26 0.14 7.57
N LEU A 475 12.14 0.48 8.85
CA LEU A 475 11.12 -0.08 9.73
C LEU A 475 9.71 0.22 9.21
N VAL A 476 9.45 1.48 8.85
CA VAL A 476 8.16 1.88 8.27
C VAL A 476 7.87 1.10 6.99
N ALA A 477 8.84 1.00 6.09
CA ALA A 477 8.70 0.24 4.84
C ALA A 477 8.40 -1.25 5.11
N GLN A 478 9.06 -1.88 6.09
CA GLN A 478 8.82 -3.27 6.47
C GLN A 478 7.40 -3.47 7.01
N LEU A 479 6.94 -2.61 7.93
CA LEU A 479 5.61 -2.73 8.54
C LEU A 479 4.49 -2.49 7.52
N VAL A 480 4.64 -1.48 6.66
CA VAL A 480 3.71 -1.23 5.55
C VAL A 480 3.71 -2.41 4.58
N GLY A 481 4.88 -2.97 4.25
CA GLY A 481 5.00 -4.16 3.42
C GLY A 481 4.30 -5.38 4.02
N VAL A 482 4.43 -5.64 5.31
CA VAL A 482 3.75 -6.73 6.02
C VAL A 482 2.22 -6.58 5.93
N ILE A 483 1.70 -5.37 6.15
CA ILE A 483 0.26 -5.09 6.06
C ILE A 483 -0.23 -5.29 4.62
N ALA A 484 0.47 -4.73 3.63
CA ALA A 484 0.09 -4.84 2.22
C ALA A 484 0.08 -6.31 1.74
N VAL A 485 1.15 -7.06 2.01
CA VAL A 485 1.22 -8.50 1.70
C VAL A 485 0.13 -9.26 2.45
N GLY A 486 -0.07 -8.94 3.74
CA GLY A 486 -1.12 -9.54 4.56
C GLY A 486 -2.52 -9.38 3.96
N LEU A 487 -2.87 -8.18 3.50
CA LEU A 487 -4.17 -7.89 2.86
C LEU A 487 -4.34 -8.66 1.55
N ILE A 488 -3.30 -8.70 0.70
CA ILE A 488 -3.31 -9.46 -0.55
C ILE A 488 -3.53 -10.95 -0.26
N VAL A 489 -2.71 -11.54 0.62
CA VAL A 489 -2.78 -12.96 0.97
C VAL A 489 -4.11 -13.30 1.65
N PHE A 490 -4.65 -12.40 2.50
CA PHE A 490 -5.96 -12.56 3.13
C PHE A 490 -7.09 -12.65 2.10
N GLY A 491 -7.05 -11.83 1.04
CA GLY A 491 -8.00 -11.92 -0.08
C GLY A 491 -7.93 -13.27 -0.80
N PHE A 492 -6.71 -13.79 -1.02
CA PHE A 492 -6.49 -15.09 -1.65
C PHE A 492 -6.74 -16.29 -0.72
N ALA A 493 -6.76 -16.12 0.59
CA ALA A 493 -7.02 -17.18 1.56
C ALA A 493 -8.51 -17.60 1.64
N GLY A 494 -9.36 -17.15 0.69
CA GLY A 494 -10.75 -17.58 0.55
C GLY A 494 -10.86 -19.05 0.10
N SER A 495 -12.01 -19.66 0.41
CA SER A 495 -12.38 -20.98 -0.11
C SER A 495 -12.90 -20.83 -1.55
N PRO A 496 -12.15 -21.23 -2.59
CA PRO A 496 -12.57 -21.08 -3.96
C PRO A 496 -13.65 -22.12 -4.32
N GLU A 497 -14.43 -21.80 -5.32
CA GLU A 497 -15.24 -22.78 -6.03
C GLU A 497 -14.35 -23.50 -7.05
N VAL A 498 -14.35 -24.82 -6.98
CA VAL A 498 -13.63 -25.71 -7.89
C VAL A 498 -14.64 -26.56 -8.67
N LEU A 499 -14.25 -27.03 -9.84
CA LEU A 499 -15.11 -27.91 -10.63
C LEU A 499 -15.28 -29.26 -9.94
N THR A 500 -16.51 -29.77 -9.94
CA THR A 500 -16.81 -31.17 -9.64
C THR A 500 -16.29 -32.06 -10.77
N ARG A 501 -16.27 -33.36 -10.57
CA ARG A 501 -15.93 -34.31 -11.63
C ARG A 501 -16.84 -34.15 -12.86
N GLU A 502 -18.14 -33.93 -12.63
CA GLU A 502 -19.12 -33.69 -13.71
C GLU A 502 -18.80 -32.37 -14.43
N GLY A 503 -18.47 -31.31 -13.70
CA GLY A 503 -18.03 -30.05 -14.29
C GLY A 503 -16.74 -30.16 -15.09
N ALA A 504 -15.78 -30.97 -14.64
CA ALA A 504 -14.55 -31.24 -15.37
C ALA A 504 -14.82 -32.01 -16.66
N LEU A 505 -15.67 -33.04 -16.63
CA LEU A 505 -16.06 -33.80 -17.81
C LEU A 505 -16.85 -32.95 -18.82
N ALA A 506 -17.77 -32.10 -18.33
CA ALA A 506 -18.51 -31.18 -19.19
C ALA A 506 -17.56 -30.17 -19.87
N ARG A 507 -16.55 -29.64 -19.13
CA ARG A 507 -15.55 -28.74 -19.69
C ARG A 507 -14.69 -29.44 -20.75
N GLU A 508 -14.21 -30.66 -20.50
CA GLU A 508 -13.45 -31.44 -21.47
C GLU A 508 -14.24 -31.68 -22.75
N HIS A 509 -15.55 -32.00 -22.63
CA HIS A 509 -16.43 -32.18 -23.78
C HIS A 509 -16.59 -30.87 -24.58
N LEU A 510 -16.77 -29.73 -23.90
CA LEU A 510 -16.84 -28.42 -24.55
C LEU A 510 -15.54 -28.05 -25.25
N ASP A 511 -14.38 -28.37 -24.64
CA ASP A 511 -13.07 -28.21 -25.27
C ASP A 511 -12.97 -29.09 -26.51
N GLY A 512 -13.56 -30.32 -26.50
CA GLY A 512 -13.67 -31.19 -27.66
C GLY A 512 -14.55 -30.60 -28.79
N ILE A 513 -15.65 -29.90 -28.46
CA ILE A 513 -16.43 -29.16 -29.46
C ILE A 513 -15.59 -28.05 -30.09
N ARG A 514 -14.81 -27.31 -29.28
CA ARG A 514 -13.93 -26.28 -29.81
C ARG A 514 -12.89 -26.87 -30.77
N ASP A 515 -12.22 -27.95 -30.39
CA ASP A 515 -11.23 -28.62 -31.23
C ASP A 515 -11.86 -29.10 -32.56
N TYR A 516 -13.08 -29.65 -32.53
CA TYR A 516 -13.81 -30.00 -33.74
C TYR A 516 -14.09 -28.79 -34.65
N LEU A 517 -14.54 -27.69 -34.07
CA LEU A 517 -14.84 -26.45 -34.80
C LEU A 517 -13.59 -25.81 -35.43
N GLU A 518 -12.42 -25.98 -34.82
CA GLU A 518 -11.14 -25.48 -35.32
C GLU A 518 -10.48 -26.41 -36.38
N LEU A 519 -10.93 -27.65 -36.54
CA LEU A 519 -10.40 -28.57 -37.53
C LEU A 519 -10.70 -28.10 -38.97
N ALA A 520 -9.80 -28.42 -39.89
CA ALA A 520 -10.04 -28.26 -41.32
C ALA A 520 -11.18 -29.20 -41.79
N GLU A 521 -11.91 -28.80 -42.83
CA GLU A 521 -13.08 -29.54 -43.33
C GLU A 521 -12.78 -31.03 -43.61
N ALA A 522 -11.64 -31.32 -44.22
CA ALA A 522 -11.22 -32.70 -44.51
C ALA A 522 -11.01 -33.55 -43.27
N ASP A 523 -10.48 -32.93 -42.18
CA ASP A 523 -10.26 -33.62 -40.92
C ASP A 523 -11.56 -33.77 -40.13
N ARG A 524 -12.52 -32.82 -40.24
CA ARG A 524 -13.88 -32.98 -39.68
C ARG A 524 -14.62 -34.16 -40.26
N ILE A 525 -14.56 -34.33 -41.59
CA ILE A 525 -15.17 -35.49 -42.27
C ILE A 525 -14.55 -36.80 -41.76
N ARG A 526 -13.22 -36.82 -41.58
CA ARG A 526 -12.51 -37.98 -41.03
C ARG A 526 -12.97 -38.30 -39.59
N VAL A 527 -13.13 -37.27 -38.73
CA VAL A 527 -13.62 -37.45 -37.36
C VAL A 527 -15.06 -38.00 -37.35
N LEU A 528 -15.94 -37.49 -38.22
CA LEU A 528 -17.30 -37.97 -38.35
C LEU A 528 -17.39 -39.44 -38.79
N GLN A 529 -16.40 -39.92 -39.54
CA GLN A 529 -16.31 -41.28 -40.04
C GLN A 529 -15.54 -42.25 -39.12
N SER A 530 -14.83 -41.72 -38.09
CA SER A 530 -14.03 -42.57 -37.22
C SER A 530 -14.85 -43.18 -36.09
N ALA A 531 -14.60 -44.47 -35.81
CA ALA A 531 -15.25 -45.19 -34.72
C ALA A 531 -14.81 -44.67 -33.32
N GLU A 532 -13.67 -43.99 -33.24
CA GLU A 532 -13.06 -43.47 -31.98
C GLU A 532 -13.46 -42.03 -31.67
N GLY A 533 -13.93 -41.26 -32.68
CA GLY A 533 -14.31 -39.84 -32.52
C GLY A 533 -15.79 -39.61 -32.29
N ALA A 534 -16.61 -40.66 -32.26
CA ALA A 534 -18.05 -40.50 -32.29
C ALA A 534 -18.71 -40.79 -30.95
N GLU A 535 -19.43 -39.83 -30.44
CA GLU A 535 -20.64 -40.11 -29.71
C GLU A 535 -21.57 -40.97 -30.59
N ARG A 536 -22.28 -41.94 -30.02
CA ARG A 536 -22.96 -43.07 -30.66
C ARG A 536 -24.08 -42.77 -31.67
N THR A 537 -24.18 -41.56 -32.18
CA THR A 537 -25.15 -41.20 -33.23
C THR A 537 -24.39 -40.92 -34.53
N PRO A 538 -24.27 -41.88 -35.42
CA PRO A 538 -23.58 -41.67 -36.70
C PRO A 538 -24.32 -40.62 -37.53
N VAL A 539 -23.58 -39.59 -37.97
CA VAL A 539 -24.07 -38.65 -38.98
C VAL A 539 -23.73 -39.25 -40.33
N ASP A 540 -24.74 -39.45 -41.14
CA ASP A 540 -24.55 -39.90 -42.52
C ASP A 540 -23.89 -38.75 -43.31
N THR A 541 -22.62 -38.87 -43.59
CA THR A 541 -21.84 -37.87 -44.36
C THR A 541 -22.22 -37.85 -45.84
N GLY A 542 -22.95 -38.83 -46.31
CA GLY A 542 -23.56 -38.88 -47.67
C GLY A 542 -24.87 -38.08 -47.76
N ASP A 543 -25.50 -37.74 -46.62
CA ASP A 543 -26.66 -36.86 -46.54
C ASP A 543 -26.25 -35.40 -46.32
N ALA A 544 -26.22 -34.60 -47.38
CA ALA A 544 -25.87 -33.21 -47.35
C ALA A 544 -26.76 -32.39 -46.39
N ASP A 545 -28.07 -32.75 -46.29
CA ASP A 545 -28.98 -32.07 -45.37
C ASP A 545 -28.65 -32.38 -43.91
N ALA A 546 -28.19 -33.58 -43.59
CA ALA A 546 -27.74 -33.94 -42.25
C ALA A 546 -26.49 -33.16 -41.84
N VAL A 547 -25.55 -32.97 -42.76
CA VAL A 547 -24.32 -32.18 -42.55
C VAL A 547 -24.66 -30.72 -42.33
N VAL A 548 -25.53 -30.11 -43.14
CA VAL A 548 -25.98 -28.72 -42.94
C VAL A 548 -26.65 -28.55 -41.57
N ARG A 549 -27.57 -29.44 -41.21
CA ARG A 549 -28.22 -29.41 -39.87
C ARG A 549 -27.23 -29.56 -38.72
N LEU A 550 -26.16 -30.32 -38.90
CA LEU A 550 -25.10 -30.42 -37.90
C LEU A 550 -24.37 -29.08 -37.73
N HIS A 551 -23.97 -28.43 -38.82
CA HIS A 551 -23.29 -27.16 -38.80
C HIS A 551 -24.17 -26.04 -38.21
N GLU A 552 -25.46 -26.03 -38.49
CA GLU A 552 -26.43 -25.13 -37.88
C GLU A 552 -26.52 -25.34 -36.36
N ARG A 553 -26.57 -26.59 -35.88
CA ARG A 553 -26.58 -26.90 -34.43
C ARG A 553 -25.30 -26.49 -33.70
N LEU A 554 -24.16 -26.43 -34.39
CA LEU A 554 -22.90 -26.03 -33.82
C LEU A 554 -22.66 -24.49 -33.86
N LEU A 555 -23.47 -23.75 -34.60
CA LEU A 555 -23.34 -22.29 -34.71
C LEU A 555 -23.40 -21.55 -33.36
N PRO A 556 -24.26 -21.90 -32.38
CA PRO A 556 -24.24 -21.30 -31.05
C PRO A 556 -22.89 -21.50 -30.34
N TYR A 557 -22.26 -22.67 -30.50
CA TYR A 557 -20.93 -22.93 -29.95
C TYR A 557 -19.84 -22.19 -30.72
N ALA A 558 -19.96 -22.03 -32.04
CA ALA A 558 -19.04 -21.17 -32.80
C ALA A 558 -19.02 -19.72 -32.28
N ILE A 559 -20.21 -19.18 -31.98
CA ILE A 559 -20.33 -17.86 -31.33
C ILE A 559 -19.70 -17.87 -29.94
N LEU A 560 -19.94 -18.90 -29.14
CA LEU A 560 -19.38 -19.05 -27.80
C LEU A 560 -17.84 -19.07 -27.83
N PHE A 561 -17.25 -19.76 -28.80
CA PHE A 561 -15.79 -19.85 -28.93
C PHE A 561 -15.15 -18.70 -29.71
N GLY A 562 -15.92 -17.85 -30.40
CA GLY A 562 -15.40 -16.67 -31.09
C GLY A 562 -14.89 -16.97 -32.50
N ILE A 563 -15.41 -18.01 -33.11
CA ILE A 563 -15.07 -18.45 -34.46
C ILE A 563 -16.27 -18.34 -35.42
N GLU A 564 -17.23 -17.49 -35.05
CA GLU A 564 -18.49 -17.31 -35.80
C GLU A 564 -18.28 -16.84 -37.23
N GLU A 565 -17.26 -16.03 -37.53
CA GLU A 565 -17.00 -15.52 -38.89
C GLU A 565 -16.58 -16.62 -39.85
N SER A 566 -15.67 -17.49 -39.45
CA SER A 566 -15.21 -18.61 -40.26
C SER A 566 -16.33 -19.63 -40.46
N TRP A 567 -17.09 -19.90 -39.40
CA TRP A 567 -18.21 -20.81 -39.41
C TRP A 567 -19.38 -20.33 -40.28
N GLN A 568 -19.69 -19.03 -40.23
CA GLN A 568 -20.70 -18.39 -41.08
C GLN A 568 -20.35 -18.48 -42.57
N ARG A 569 -19.07 -18.29 -42.91
CA ARG A 569 -18.58 -18.36 -44.28
C ARG A 569 -18.72 -19.78 -44.82
N GLU A 570 -18.42 -20.78 -44.02
CA GLU A 570 -18.57 -22.18 -44.36
C GLU A 570 -20.06 -22.60 -44.56
N LEU A 571 -20.94 -22.21 -43.64
CA LEU A 571 -22.38 -22.37 -43.78
C LEU A 571 -22.91 -21.70 -45.08
N GLY A 572 -22.40 -20.52 -45.41
CA GLY A 572 -22.77 -19.81 -46.66
C GLY A 572 -22.45 -20.63 -47.91
N THR A 573 -21.32 -21.33 -47.94
CA THR A 573 -20.95 -22.24 -49.07
C THR A 573 -21.87 -23.46 -49.13
N MET A 574 -22.22 -24.02 -47.97
CA MET A 574 -23.15 -25.15 -47.89
C MET A 574 -24.56 -24.78 -48.36
N TYR A 575 -25.07 -23.62 -48.00
CA TYR A 575 -26.38 -23.13 -48.41
C TYR A 575 -26.48 -22.87 -49.93
N ALA A 576 -25.35 -22.66 -50.62
CA ALA A 576 -25.35 -22.53 -52.08
C ALA A 576 -25.63 -23.84 -52.79
N THR A 577 -25.34 -24.98 -52.15
CA THR A 577 -25.54 -26.32 -52.73
C THR A 577 -26.72 -27.07 -52.11
N THR A 578 -27.03 -26.80 -50.85
CA THR A 578 -28.06 -27.52 -50.09
C THR A 578 -29.01 -26.53 -49.40
N PRO A 579 -30.26 -26.38 -49.86
CA PRO A 579 -31.22 -25.45 -49.28
C PRO A 579 -31.56 -25.81 -47.82
N SER A 580 -31.57 -24.82 -46.92
CA SER A 580 -32.04 -24.96 -45.54
C SER A 580 -33.12 -23.92 -45.24
N GLU A 581 -34.08 -24.26 -44.39
CA GLU A 581 -35.11 -23.31 -43.92
C GLU A 581 -34.53 -22.15 -43.11
N LEU A 582 -33.35 -22.34 -42.50
CA LEU A 582 -32.64 -21.32 -41.72
C LEU A 582 -31.75 -20.43 -42.59
N ALA A 583 -31.41 -20.86 -43.80
CA ALA A 583 -30.53 -20.10 -44.69
C ALA A 583 -31.01 -18.66 -44.94
N PRO A 584 -32.31 -18.38 -45.23
CA PRO A 584 -32.78 -17.00 -45.41
C PRO A 584 -32.64 -16.13 -44.16
N THR A 585 -32.77 -16.73 -42.98
CA THR A 585 -32.61 -16.03 -41.68
C THR A 585 -31.16 -15.68 -41.41
N PHE A 586 -30.25 -16.62 -41.67
CA PHE A 586 -28.83 -16.49 -41.34
C PHE A 586 -28.04 -15.72 -42.40
N ALA A 587 -28.46 -15.69 -43.65
CA ALA A 587 -27.79 -14.99 -44.75
C ALA A 587 -27.72 -13.47 -44.54
N GLY A 588 -28.66 -12.87 -43.78
CA GLY A 588 -28.71 -11.43 -43.49
C GLY A 588 -28.03 -11.00 -42.19
N VAL A 589 -27.56 -11.95 -41.38
CA VAL A 589 -27.02 -11.67 -40.02
C VAL A 589 -25.51 -11.71 -40.04
N ASP A 590 -24.87 -10.63 -39.64
CA ASP A 590 -23.44 -10.58 -39.30
C ASP A 590 -23.28 -11.07 -37.85
N PHE A 591 -22.90 -12.34 -37.68
CA PHE A 591 -22.83 -12.95 -36.34
C PHE A 591 -21.74 -12.37 -35.46
N ALA A 592 -20.63 -11.88 -35.99
CA ALA A 592 -19.59 -11.23 -35.20
C ALA A 592 -20.12 -9.93 -34.60
N ARG A 593 -20.77 -9.12 -35.41
CA ARG A 593 -21.39 -7.88 -34.94
C ARG A 593 -22.59 -8.14 -34.02
N PHE A 594 -23.36 -9.16 -34.29
CA PHE A 594 -24.45 -9.62 -33.43
C PHE A 594 -23.92 -10.07 -32.06
N ALA A 595 -22.88 -10.89 -32.01
CA ALA A 595 -22.28 -11.37 -30.80
C ALA A 595 -21.69 -10.21 -29.94
N ALA A 596 -21.02 -9.24 -30.58
CA ALA A 596 -20.48 -8.07 -29.92
C ALA A 596 -21.56 -7.09 -29.40
N GLY A 597 -22.64 -6.93 -30.18
CA GLY A 597 -23.69 -5.96 -29.87
C GLY A 597 -24.68 -6.42 -28.81
N TYR A 598 -24.94 -7.72 -28.71
CA TYR A 598 -25.99 -8.27 -27.82
C TYR A 598 -25.44 -9.04 -26.62
N THR A 599 -24.31 -8.61 -26.07
CA THR A 599 -23.84 -9.13 -24.78
C THR A 599 -24.76 -8.67 -23.64
N ALA A 600 -24.82 -9.44 -22.57
CA ALA A 600 -25.66 -9.08 -21.42
C ALA A 600 -25.28 -7.73 -20.77
N ALA A 601 -24.01 -7.32 -20.91
CA ALA A 601 -23.51 -6.05 -20.40
C ALA A 601 -24.02 -4.83 -21.18
N ASN A 602 -24.42 -5.01 -22.44
CA ASN A 602 -24.90 -3.93 -23.28
C ASN A 602 -26.39 -3.58 -23.03
N PHE A 603 -27.10 -4.39 -22.25
CA PHE A 603 -28.49 -4.11 -21.91
C PHE A 603 -28.60 -3.28 -20.64
N ALA A 604 -29.33 -2.16 -20.71
CA ALA A 604 -29.61 -1.31 -19.56
C ALA A 604 -30.45 -2.09 -18.52
N THR A 605 -30.06 -1.99 -17.25
CA THR A 605 -30.79 -2.57 -16.11
C THR A 605 -31.35 -1.47 -15.21
N THR A 606 -32.39 -1.80 -14.45
CA THR A 606 -32.88 -0.90 -13.40
C THR A 606 -31.86 -0.87 -12.26
N PRO A 607 -31.36 0.31 -11.85
CA PRO A 607 -30.49 0.41 -10.69
C PRO A 607 -31.18 -0.19 -9.46
N PRO A 608 -30.45 -0.92 -8.58
CA PRO A 608 -31.02 -1.35 -7.32
C PRO A 608 -31.47 -0.11 -6.52
N PRO A 609 -32.59 -0.18 -5.75
CA PRO A 609 -32.99 0.91 -4.89
C PRO A 609 -31.82 1.21 -3.95
N THR A 610 -31.24 2.39 -4.07
CA THR A 610 -30.25 2.89 -3.13
C THR A 610 -30.95 3.01 -1.80
N ALA A 611 -30.63 2.11 -0.86
CA ALA A 611 -30.92 2.38 0.52
C ALA A 611 -30.23 3.71 0.83
N SER A 612 -31.01 4.75 1.12
CA SER A 612 -30.51 6.05 1.53
C SER A 612 -29.88 5.89 2.92
N SER A 613 -28.66 5.34 2.96
CA SER A 613 -27.76 5.59 4.07
C SER A 613 -27.27 7.01 3.87
N SER A 614 -27.82 7.93 4.66
CA SER A 614 -27.26 9.26 4.86
C SER A 614 -25.88 9.09 5.54
N SER A 615 -24.89 8.70 4.79
CA SER A 615 -23.50 8.90 5.15
C SER A 615 -23.16 10.31 4.72
N SER A 616 -23.18 11.24 5.68
CA SER A 616 -22.48 12.50 5.59
C SER A 616 -21.02 12.16 5.28
N SER A 617 -20.65 12.27 4.00
CA SER A 617 -19.27 12.26 3.59
C SER A 617 -18.63 13.56 4.06
N GLY A 618 -18.14 13.56 5.30
CA GLY A 618 -17.11 14.46 5.73
C GLY A 618 -15.87 14.10 4.91
N SER A 619 -15.61 14.86 3.87
CA SER A 619 -14.31 14.87 3.22
C SER A 619 -13.31 15.47 4.19
N SER A 620 -12.77 14.66 5.09
CA SER A 620 -11.52 14.97 5.75
C SER A 620 -10.42 14.84 4.70
N SER A 621 -10.02 15.97 4.13
CA SER A 621 -8.77 16.09 3.42
C SER A 621 -7.66 15.80 4.43
N TRP A 622 -7.11 14.60 4.39
CA TRP A 622 -5.84 14.29 5.00
C TRP A 622 -4.78 14.98 4.16
N SER A 623 -4.42 16.20 4.54
CA SER A 623 -3.14 16.76 4.17
C SER A 623 -2.11 15.93 4.92
N GLY A 624 -1.50 14.96 4.22
CA GLY A 624 -0.35 14.25 4.71
C GLY A 624 0.77 15.27 4.90
N SER A 625 1.08 15.63 6.14
CA SER A 625 2.36 16.23 6.47
C SER A 625 3.41 15.16 6.16
N SER A 626 4.19 15.41 5.12
CA SER A 626 5.41 14.67 4.83
C SER A 626 6.36 14.89 6.00
N GLY A 627 6.43 13.91 6.91
CA GLY A 627 7.42 13.87 7.95
C GLY A 627 8.80 13.86 7.31
N SER A 628 9.59 14.90 7.55
CA SER A 628 11.00 14.94 7.23
C SER A 628 11.69 13.82 8.00
N SER A 629 12.28 12.87 7.27
CA SER A 629 13.15 11.84 7.81
C SER A 629 14.40 12.51 8.39
N PHE A 630 14.52 12.51 9.71
CA PHE A 630 15.77 12.84 10.38
C PHE A 630 16.75 11.69 10.13
N SER A 631 17.70 11.86 9.22
CA SER A 631 18.89 11.05 9.18
C SER A 631 19.83 11.59 10.26
N GLY A 632 19.99 10.83 11.35
CA GLY A 632 20.96 11.14 12.40
C GLY A 632 22.37 11.27 11.81
N GLY A 633 23.05 12.31 12.27
CA GLY A 633 24.27 12.81 11.69
C GLY A 633 25.42 11.83 11.64
N SER A 634 26.15 11.91 10.56
CA SER A 634 27.46 11.36 10.39
C SER A 634 28.51 12.27 11.02
N SER A 635 29.66 11.74 11.41
CA SER A 635 30.81 12.49 11.89
C SER A 635 31.17 13.61 10.95
N GLY A 636 30.97 14.86 11.35
CA GLY A 636 31.13 16.05 10.54
C GLY A 636 29.84 16.60 9.93
N GLY A 637 28.67 16.05 10.23
CA GLY A 637 27.37 16.49 9.74
C GLY A 637 26.36 16.85 10.82
N GLY A 638 26.83 17.28 12.01
CA GLY A 638 25.95 17.82 13.04
C GLY A 638 25.36 19.17 12.61
N PHE A 639 24.42 19.71 13.39
CA PHE A 639 23.73 20.96 13.13
C PHE A 639 23.39 21.67 14.46
N ALA A 640 23.10 22.98 14.41
CA ALA A 640 22.67 23.76 15.54
C ALA A 640 21.30 23.29 16.06
N GLY A 641 21.15 23.17 17.38
CA GLY A 641 19.91 22.75 18.01
C GLY A 641 19.65 21.24 18.08
N GLY A 642 20.61 20.39 17.65
CA GLY A 642 20.50 18.92 17.71
C GLY A 642 21.09 18.28 18.96
N GLY A 643 21.72 19.05 19.84
CA GLY A 643 22.41 18.60 21.05
C GLY A 643 21.46 18.24 22.19
N GLY A 644 22.04 17.63 23.24
CA GLY A 644 21.29 17.22 24.45
C GLY A 644 21.02 18.30 25.46
N GLY A 645 21.62 19.51 25.28
CA GLY A 645 21.46 20.71 26.10
C GLY A 645 20.42 21.66 25.54
N GLY A 646 20.54 22.94 25.90
CA GLY A 646 19.74 23.99 25.33
C GLY A 646 18.49 24.33 26.12
N GLY A 647 17.32 24.23 25.52
CA GLY A 647 16.08 24.77 26.06
C GLY A 647 15.90 26.24 25.68
N GLY A 648 15.55 27.11 26.60
CA GLY A 648 15.32 28.52 26.33
C GLY A 648 15.44 29.38 27.55
N ALA A 649 15.47 30.70 27.35
CA ALA A 649 15.37 31.70 28.39
C ALA A 649 14.41 32.82 27.98
N GLY A 650 13.78 33.47 28.95
CA GLY A 650 12.81 34.55 28.70
C GLY A 650 12.59 35.39 29.93
N GLY A 651 11.84 36.49 29.79
CA GLY A 651 11.38 37.31 30.88
C GLY A 651 9.97 36.94 31.36
N TRP A 652 9.63 37.23 32.54
CA TRP A 652 8.31 37.04 33.11
C TRP A 652 7.87 38.22 33.99
#